data_3d3d856d1d4f48212268d2cd6d6cdb4f
#
_entry.id   3d3d856d1d4f48212268d2cd6d6cdb4f
#
_cell.length_a   1.000
_cell.length_b   1.000
_cell.length_c   1.000
_cell.angle_alpha   90.00
_cell.angle_beta   90.00
_cell.angle_gamma   90.00
#
_symmetry.space_group_name_H-M   'P 1'
#
loop_
_entity.id
_entity.type
_entity.pdbx_description
1 polymer ?
#
loop_
_entity_poly.entity_id
_entity_poly.type
_entity_poly.pdbx_seq_one_letter_code
_entity_poly.pdbx_strand_id
1 'polypeptide(L)'
;MNPCPASFSSGVLDTLAPAEGQLASYEQWLATCPREVICAIVAHQPERTVSQVSTFTQLARCVDRAYPPTLSSLSAAIVEATEQQRLDGLERSGANTPRTFQLDDVAALIVSRADAASLGDNYRPSMAELRSAFVDLIVAGIAWGNPQAFVLSPHVRHSNLNRLSALCVLADVSIPAAGIPQLLEGLSPEERRVVTTLATSGGYGFSRSLDLEAHTPVPSLLRRGVLELAPPVEGRVRLPNTVRAYANGGHLAPLVYPGYTPHAGGPTLKQVDDACVAAALEVVRVAYDVVTIIEQQPVELVASEQVGVRAANALAKTLGLDFEQLADIIGVLQGADLLTVGVPHPEPDYGRFSFLAVTESSQQWIDSDQAARWSLLARGWLASVLSTASLMKTAEEQHQKPKLFAPEHSDPIVVTTKKLLIRVFRHCHQHAETVVTLSLDDIVDVASVLAPGDVPKHPRDAFGNVLREASWLGLVSRHTIDGVEIYAAGSLLLEGVERAAQLFPAPVDYLIAQADHTILAPGPLAPNVQRMLLAFADTESAGVATVFRISPESIARGLERGVSVPEMKTLLETYVVGELPQPLVYALADAERAHGVLRVGAASCFLRCEDPEMLAHAAQAVPSAELRLLAPTVAISTVAPTMLLDLLRNAGFSPAAESLDGEVVDLSVRRFEISDRHTARPAGQFSPPAIIDGQHAPLDPAMVDAVVRRIGVEDTPQWQAVCDAEGQQLSGRDVITVVAAASQAKVPVRVEFEHSRGGLQVLQLDTCRILSGALTGVDSQGLPRRVSIDRVAGILVPADSDLKF
;
A
#
# COMPACT_ATOMS: atom_id res chain seq x y z
N MET A 1 -33.39 0.70 -8.46
CA MET A 1 -32.79 -0.62 -8.19
C MET A 1 -31.99 -0.48 -6.92
N ASN A 2 -32.07 -1.43 -5.98
CA ASN A 2 -31.23 -1.40 -4.79
C ASN A 2 -29.76 -1.52 -5.20
N PRO A 3 -28.84 -0.79 -4.56
CA PRO A 3 -27.40 -0.90 -4.84
C PRO A 3 -26.94 -2.35 -4.64
N CYS A 4 -25.96 -2.80 -5.43
CA CYS A 4 -25.36 -4.12 -5.31
C CYS A 4 -24.71 -4.29 -3.93
N PRO A 5 -25.11 -5.30 -3.13
CA PRO A 5 -24.50 -5.53 -1.82
C PRO A 5 -23.10 -6.14 -1.97
N ALA A 6 -22.18 -5.78 -1.06
CA ALA A 6 -20.86 -6.38 -0.97
C ALA A 6 -20.87 -7.75 -0.24
N SER A 7 -21.99 -8.12 0.40
CA SER A 7 -22.20 -9.40 1.04
C SER A 7 -23.70 -9.75 0.97
N PHE A 8 -24.05 -10.99 1.26
CA PHE A 8 -25.44 -11.45 1.32
C PHE A 8 -25.72 -12.15 2.65
N SER A 9 -27.00 -12.23 3.03
CA SER A 9 -27.39 -12.86 4.29
C SER A 9 -27.24 -14.38 4.25
N SER A 10 -26.94 -15.00 5.39
CA SER A 10 -26.85 -16.46 5.50
C SER A 10 -28.14 -17.21 5.16
N GLY A 11 -29.30 -16.52 5.17
CA GLY A 11 -30.58 -17.07 4.73
C GLY A 11 -30.63 -17.38 3.22
N VAL A 12 -29.84 -16.65 2.42
CA VAL A 12 -29.76 -16.87 0.96
C VAL A 12 -29.06 -18.19 0.64
N LEU A 13 -28.22 -18.72 1.53
CA LEU A 13 -27.51 -19.99 1.33
C LEU A 13 -28.41 -21.16 0.99
N ASP A 14 -29.59 -21.20 1.58
CA ASP A 14 -30.56 -22.30 1.36
C ASP A 14 -31.28 -22.21 0.00
N THR A 15 -31.18 -21.07 -0.69
CA THR A 15 -31.71 -20.86 -2.04
C THR A 15 -30.71 -21.22 -3.12
N LEU A 16 -29.43 -21.44 -2.77
CA LEU A 16 -28.38 -21.77 -3.73
C LEU A 16 -28.55 -23.21 -4.23
N ALA A 17 -28.23 -23.44 -5.49
CA ALA A 17 -28.18 -24.77 -6.04
C ALA A 17 -27.11 -25.63 -5.35
N PRO A 18 -27.39 -26.91 -5.04
CA PRO A 18 -26.40 -27.83 -4.50
C PRO A 18 -25.28 -28.10 -5.53
N ALA A 19 -24.09 -28.43 -5.06
CA ALA A 19 -22.95 -28.81 -5.91
C ALA A 19 -23.06 -30.26 -6.41
N GLU A 20 -24.23 -30.70 -6.82
CA GLU A 20 -24.57 -32.11 -7.25
C GLU A 20 -25.18 -32.18 -8.66
N GLY A 21 -25.09 -33.32 -9.29
CA GLY A 21 -25.75 -33.63 -10.57
C GLY A 21 -25.09 -32.95 -11.77
N GLN A 22 -25.90 -32.24 -12.58
CA GLN A 22 -25.43 -31.57 -13.81
C GLN A 22 -24.60 -30.32 -13.57
N LEU A 23 -24.53 -29.78 -12.34
CA LEU A 23 -23.74 -28.63 -11.98
C LEU A 23 -22.30 -29.08 -11.62
N ALA A 24 -21.57 -29.58 -12.61
CA ALA A 24 -20.24 -30.15 -12.43
C ALA A 24 -19.13 -29.09 -12.37
N SER A 25 -19.41 -27.81 -12.70
CA SER A 25 -18.44 -26.73 -12.71
C SER A 25 -18.91 -25.50 -11.92
N TYR A 26 -17.94 -24.75 -11.40
CA TYR A 26 -18.17 -23.48 -10.70
C TYR A 26 -18.89 -22.46 -11.59
N GLU A 27 -18.54 -22.41 -12.87
CA GLU A 27 -19.18 -21.56 -13.87
C GLU A 27 -20.69 -21.84 -14.03
N GLN A 28 -21.06 -23.13 -14.17
CA GLN A 28 -22.46 -23.51 -14.27
C GLN A 28 -23.24 -23.16 -13.01
N TRP A 29 -22.63 -23.33 -11.84
CA TRP A 29 -23.20 -22.92 -10.58
C TRP A 29 -23.41 -21.40 -10.48
N LEU A 30 -22.42 -20.59 -10.88
CA LEU A 30 -22.53 -19.13 -10.91
C LEU A 30 -23.73 -18.66 -11.75
N ALA A 31 -23.99 -19.31 -12.88
CA ALA A 31 -25.13 -18.97 -13.75
C ALA A 31 -26.49 -19.21 -13.08
N THR A 32 -26.56 -20.02 -12.02
CA THR A 32 -27.77 -20.27 -11.24
C THR A 32 -27.92 -19.39 -10.01
N CYS A 33 -26.88 -18.64 -9.65
CA CYS A 33 -26.86 -17.86 -8.43
C CYS A 33 -27.77 -16.62 -8.49
N PRO A 34 -28.41 -16.26 -7.37
CA PRO A 34 -29.13 -15.00 -7.24
C PRO A 34 -28.21 -13.81 -7.51
N ARG A 35 -28.77 -12.72 -8.05
CA ARG A 35 -28.01 -11.51 -8.38
C ARG A 35 -27.18 -10.99 -7.21
N GLU A 36 -27.71 -11.01 -5.99
CA GLU A 36 -27.03 -10.54 -4.78
C GLU A 36 -25.75 -11.32 -4.48
N VAL A 37 -25.72 -12.62 -4.76
CA VAL A 37 -24.53 -13.48 -4.61
C VAL A 37 -23.47 -13.12 -5.66
N ILE A 38 -23.89 -12.94 -6.92
CA ILE A 38 -22.98 -12.49 -7.98
C ILE A 38 -22.41 -11.09 -7.67
N CYS A 39 -23.25 -10.15 -7.20
CA CYS A 39 -22.79 -8.83 -6.77
C CYS A 39 -21.72 -8.93 -5.67
N ALA A 40 -21.94 -9.79 -4.65
CA ALA A 40 -21.00 -9.97 -3.56
C ALA A 40 -19.66 -10.57 -4.05
N ILE A 41 -19.71 -11.58 -4.92
CA ILE A 41 -18.51 -12.19 -5.51
C ILE A 41 -17.73 -11.15 -6.34
N VAL A 42 -18.41 -10.40 -7.21
CA VAL A 42 -17.78 -9.36 -8.06
C VAL A 42 -17.18 -8.25 -7.20
N ALA A 43 -17.87 -7.81 -6.15
CA ALA A 43 -17.43 -6.73 -5.27
C ALA A 43 -16.06 -7.01 -4.61
N HIS A 44 -15.72 -8.26 -4.38
CA HIS A 44 -14.47 -8.68 -3.73
C HIS A 44 -13.34 -9.03 -4.70
N GLN A 45 -13.55 -8.86 -6.01
CA GLN A 45 -12.50 -9.11 -7.00
C GLN A 45 -11.69 -7.83 -7.28
N PRO A 46 -10.41 -7.96 -7.69
CA PRO A 46 -9.59 -6.80 -8.06
C PRO A 46 -10.23 -6.03 -9.24
N GLU A 47 -10.34 -4.71 -9.12
CA GLU A 47 -10.95 -3.82 -10.12
C GLU A 47 -10.40 -4.04 -11.54
N ARG A 48 -9.06 -4.15 -11.67
CA ARG A 48 -8.38 -4.39 -12.94
C ARG A 48 -8.77 -5.72 -13.60
N THR A 49 -9.19 -6.68 -12.79
CA THR A 49 -9.56 -8.02 -13.26
C THR A 49 -11.02 -8.06 -13.70
N VAL A 50 -11.91 -7.41 -12.93
CA VAL A 50 -13.37 -7.47 -13.20
C VAL A 50 -13.85 -6.42 -14.19
N SER A 51 -13.12 -5.33 -14.37
CA SER A 51 -13.54 -4.25 -15.29
C SER A 51 -13.83 -4.73 -16.72
N GLN A 52 -13.23 -5.86 -17.12
CA GLN A 52 -13.37 -6.44 -18.47
C GLN A 52 -14.22 -7.73 -18.50
N VAL A 53 -14.74 -8.17 -17.36
CA VAL A 53 -15.57 -9.39 -17.29
C VAL A 53 -16.94 -9.16 -17.91
N SER A 54 -17.35 -10.06 -18.79
CA SER A 54 -18.64 -10.00 -19.49
C SER A 54 -19.40 -11.34 -19.50
N THR A 55 -18.76 -12.45 -19.05
CA THR A 55 -19.38 -13.78 -19.00
C THR A 55 -19.13 -14.46 -17.65
N PHE A 56 -19.97 -15.45 -17.30
CA PHE A 56 -19.75 -16.28 -16.09
C PHE A 56 -18.44 -17.06 -16.17
N THR A 57 -18.05 -17.53 -17.35
CA THR A 57 -16.75 -18.19 -17.58
C THR A 57 -15.58 -17.29 -17.20
N GLN A 58 -15.64 -16.04 -17.65
CA GLN A 58 -14.60 -15.04 -17.31
C GLN A 58 -14.60 -14.72 -15.81
N LEU A 59 -15.78 -14.58 -15.21
CA LEU A 59 -15.89 -14.36 -13.77
C LEU A 59 -15.28 -15.53 -12.99
N ALA A 60 -15.62 -16.77 -13.34
CA ALA A 60 -15.07 -17.97 -12.71
C ALA A 60 -13.54 -17.99 -12.77
N ARG A 61 -12.96 -17.69 -13.94
CA ARG A 61 -11.50 -17.60 -14.11
C ARG A 61 -10.85 -16.46 -13.33
N CYS A 62 -11.55 -15.33 -13.15
CA CYS A 62 -11.08 -14.23 -12.33
C CYS A 62 -10.98 -14.64 -10.86
N VAL A 63 -12.03 -15.28 -10.35
CA VAL A 63 -12.10 -15.78 -8.98
C VAL A 63 -11.02 -16.84 -8.72
N ASP A 64 -10.83 -17.77 -9.64
CA ASP A 64 -9.80 -18.82 -9.55
C ASP A 64 -8.36 -18.28 -9.49
N ARG A 65 -8.12 -17.11 -10.06
CA ARG A 65 -6.79 -16.45 -10.12
C ARG A 65 -6.59 -15.34 -9.08
N ALA A 66 -7.65 -14.98 -8.37
CA ALA A 66 -7.57 -13.99 -7.31
C ALA A 66 -6.58 -14.45 -6.22
N TYR A 67 -5.85 -13.50 -5.67
CA TYR A 67 -4.99 -13.75 -4.52
C TYR A 67 -5.82 -14.38 -3.40
N PRO A 68 -5.30 -15.40 -2.67
CA PRO A 68 -6.08 -16.02 -1.62
C PRO A 68 -6.55 -14.93 -0.63
N PRO A 69 -7.85 -14.81 -0.40
CA PRO A 69 -8.35 -13.85 0.56
C PRO A 69 -7.86 -14.20 1.96
N THR A 70 -7.71 -13.19 2.79
CA THR A 70 -7.46 -13.38 4.21
C THR A 70 -8.67 -14.03 4.86
N LEU A 71 -8.52 -15.27 5.30
CA LEU A 71 -9.60 -16.02 5.95
C LEU A 71 -9.62 -15.74 7.45
N SER A 72 -10.83 -15.65 8.02
CA SER A 72 -11.01 -15.74 9.47
C SER A 72 -10.67 -17.15 9.98
N SER A 73 -10.39 -17.26 11.27
CA SER A 73 -10.14 -18.58 11.90
C SER A 73 -11.25 -19.58 11.63
N LEU A 74 -12.49 -19.14 11.66
CA LEU A 74 -13.65 -20.02 11.42
C LEU A 74 -13.76 -20.45 9.95
N SER A 75 -13.55 -19.53 8.99
CA SER A 75 -13.49 -19.87 7.58
C SER A 75 -12.35 -20.85 7.28
N ALA A 76 -11.18 -20.63 7.88
CA ALA A 76 -10.05 -21.53 7.77
C ALA A 76 -10.33 -22.91 8.36
N ALA A 77 -11.01 -22.98 9.53
CA ALA A 77 -11.41 -24.24 10.16
C ALA A 77 -12.39 -25.06 9.29
N ILE A 78 -13.32 -24.39 8.62
CA ILE A 78 -14.22 -25.06 7.67
C ILE A 78 -13.42 -25.70 6.53
N VAL A 79 -12.46 -24.97 5.96
CA VAL A 79 -11.59 -25.50 4.89
C VAL A 79 -10.74 -26.66 5.37
N GLU A 80 -10.08 -26.54 6.54
CA GLU A 80 -9.26 -27.61 7.13
C GLU A 80 -10.09 -28.86 7.43
N ALA A 81 -11.27 -28.70 8.06
CA ALA A 81 -12.15 -29.82 8.38
C ALA A 81 -12.69 -30.54 7.12
N THR A 82 -13.03 -29.75 6.09
CA THR A 82 -13.49 -30.31 4.80
C THR A 82 -12.38 -31.11 4.11
N GLU A 83 -11.15 -30.59 4.10
CA GLU A 83 -10.01 -31.32 3.52
C GLU A 83 -9.65 -32.57 4.34
N GLN A 84 -9.79 -32.55 5.66
CA GLN A 84 -9.61 -33.73 6.48
C GLN A 84 -10.63 -34.83 6.13
N GLN A 85 -11.93 -34.47 6.02
CA GLN A 85 -12.97 -35.42 5.60
C GLN A 85 -12.73 -35.97 4.18
N ARG A 86 -12.17 -35.17 3.29
CA ARG A 86 -11.79 -35.60 1.93
C ARG A 86 -10.67 -36.65 2.00
N LEU A 87 -9.63 -36.42 2.79
CA LEU A 87 -8.51 -37.35 2.96
C LEU A 87 -8.98 -38.67 3.58
N ASP A 88 -9.75 -38.61 4.65
CA ASP A 88 -10.31 -39.80 5.32
C ASP A 88 -11.22 -40.62 4.36
N GLY A 89 -11.89 -39.96 3.43
CA GLY A 89 -12.70 -40.58 2.40
C GLY A 89 -11.90 -41.28 1.30
N LEU A 90 -10.76 -40.69 0.89
CA LEU A 90 -9.85 -41.31 -0.09
C LEU A 90 -9.19 -42.58 0.44
N GLU A 91 -8.83 -42.61 1.71
CA GLU A 91 -8.28 -43.83 2.37
C GLU A 91 -9.29 -44.97 2.38
N ARG A 92 -10.61 -44.67 2.48
CA ARG A 92 -11.68 -45.70 2.54
C ARG A 92 -12.15 -46.20 1.18
N SER A 93 -12.16 -45.39 0.14
CA SER A 93 -12.83 -45.72 -1.13
C SER A 93 -11.93 -45.82 -2.36
N GLY A 94 -10.69 -45.34 -2.32
CA GLY A 94 -9.77 -45.41 -3.46
C GLY A 94 -10.22 -44.67 -4.74
N ALA A 95 -11.36 -43.99 -4.71
CA ALA A 95 -11.96 -43.33 -5.86
C ALA A 95 -11.69 -41.81 -5.90
N ASN A 96 -11.28 -41.32 -7.06
CA ASN A 96 -10.95 -39.91 -7.31
C ASN A 96 -12.18 -39.08 -7.71
N THR A 97 -13.37 -39.39 -7.20
CA THR A 97 -14.60 -38.63 -7.50
C THR A 97 -14.65 -37.33 -6.67
N PRO A 98 -15.08 -36.19 -7.25
CA PRO A 98 -15.34 -34.97 -6.48
C PRO A 98 -16.47 -35.28 -5.48
N ARG A 99 -16.12 -35.26 -4.19
CA ARG A 99 -17.08 -35.53 -3.11
C ARG A 99 -17.67 -34.20 -2.67
N THR A 100 -19.01 -34.16 -2.59
CA THR A 100 -19.71 -33.05 -1.92
C THR A 100 -19.66 -33.22 -0.42
N PHE A 101 -19.65 -32.11 0.31
CA PHE A 101 -19.60 -32.04 1.76
C PHE A 101 -20.85 -31.37 2.30
N GLN A 102 -21.23 -31.71 3.53
CA GLN A 102 -22.30 -31.04 4.28
C GLN A 102 -21.71 -30.18 5.39
N LEU A 103 -22.24 -28.97 5.57
CA LEU A 103 -21.78 -28.06 6.59
C LEU A 103 -21.98 -28.61 8.00
N ASP A 104 -23.06 -29.38 8.22
CA ASP A 104 -23.35 -30.02 9.50
C ASP A 104 -22.30 -31.08 9.88
N ASP A 105 -21.83 -31.87 8.90
CA ASP A 105 -20.74 -32.85 9.13
C ASP A 105 -19.43 -32.16 9.44
N VAL A 106 -19.12 -31.03 8.77
CA VAL A 106 -17.97 -30.20 9.03
C VAL A 106 -18.02 -29.57 10.43
N ALA A 107 -19.19 -29.07 10.82
CA ALA A 107 -19.46 -28.54 12.15
C ALA A 107 -19.21 -29.58 13.25
N ALA A 108 -19.74 -30.79 13.06
CA ALA A 108 -19.57 -31.91 14.01
C ALA A 108 -18.05 -32.25 14.18
N LEU A 109 -17.30 -32.24 13.08
CA LEU A 109 -15.85 -32.48 13.15
C LEU A 109 -15.11 -31.38 13.92
N ILE A 110 -15.43 -30.10 13.68
CA ILE A 110 -14.82 -28.95 14.36
C ILE A 110 -15.06 -29.05 15.88
N VAL A 111 -16.31 -29.29 16.29
CA VAL A 111 -16.69 -29.43 17.70
C VAL A 111 -16.02 -30.64 18.35
N SER A 112 -16.01 -31.79 17.68
CA SER A 112 -15.37 -33.00 18.21
C SER A 112 -13.86 -32.82 18.42
N ARG A 113 -13.20 -32.04 17.59
CA ARG A 113 -11.77 -31.71 17.74
C ARG A 113 -11.53 -30.77 18.92
N ALA A 114 -12.39 -29.77 19.11
CA ALA A 114 -12.33 -28.88 20.25
C ALA A 114 -12.53 -29.64 21.58
N ASP A 115 -13.47 -30.58 21.59
CA ASP A 115 -13.74 -31.44 22.76
C ASP A 115 -12.54 -32.37 23.06
N ALA A 116 -11.97 -33.01 22.06
CA ALA A 116 -10.78 -33.86 22.21
C ALA A 116 -9.58 -33.10 22.77
N ALA A 117 -9.40 -31.83 22.40
CA ALA A 117 -8.33 -30.98 22.90
C ALA A 117 -8.69 -30.27 24.23
N SER A 118 -9.89 -30.49 24.79
CA SER A 118 -10.39 -29.84 26.01
C SER A 118 -10.40 -28.31 25.92
N LEU A 119 -10.77 -27.77 24.75
CA LEU A 119 -10.84 -26.34 24.50
C LEU A 119 -12.18 -25.74 24.96
N GLY A 120 -12.19 -24.47 25.32
CA GLY A 120 -13.36 -23.73 25.78
C GLY A 120 -14.38 -23.39 24.68
N ASP A 121 -15.41 -22.62 25.05
CA ASP A 121 -16.55 -22.30 24.17
C ASP A 121 -16.14 -21.51 22.92
N ASN A 122 -15.08 -20.71 22.98
CA ASN A 122 -14.56 -19.94 21.85
C ASN A 122 -14.06 -20.82 20.67
N TYR A 123 -13.97 -22.14 20.88
CA TYR A 123 -13.61 -23.12 19.84
C TYR A 123 -14.80 -23.97 19.37
N ARG A 124 -16.03 -23.67 19.88
CA ARG A 124 -17.27 -24.36 19.55
C ARG A 124 -18.24 -23.41 18.85
N PRO A 125 -18.06 -23.16 17.55
CA PRO A 125 -18.92 -22.22 16.83
C PRO A 125 -20.36 -22.72 16.74
N SER A 126 -21.30 -21.78 16.81
CA SER A 126 -22.71 -22.04 16.51
C SER A 126 -22.92 -22.23 15.00
N MET A 127 -24.03 -22.88 14.63
CA MET A 127 -24.40 -23.02 13.20
C MET A 127 -24.61 -21.66 12.52
N ALA A 128 -25.06 -20.63 13.25
CA ALA A 128 -25.21 -19.30 12.67
C ALA A 128 -23.85 -18.70 12.28
N GLU A 129 -22.83 -18.83 13.14
CA GLU A 129 -21.46 -18.38 12.86
C GLU A 129 -20.83 -19.17 11.71
N LEU A 130 -21.01 -20.50 11.70
CA LEU A 130 -20.53 -21.35 10.59
C LEU A 130 -21.16 -20.97 9.26
N ARG A 131 -22.47 -20.69 9.24
CA ARG A 131 -23.16 -20.23 8.03
C ARG A 131 -22.64 -18.86 7.58
N SER A 132 -22.35 -17.95 8.50
CA SER A 132 -21.74 -16.67 8.16
C SER A 132 -20.35 -16.86 7.56
N ALA A 133 -19.49 -17.67 8.19
CA ALA A 133 -18.16 -17.98 7.65
C ALA A 133 -18.22 -18.70 6.29
N PHE A 134 -19.26 -19.50 6.05
CA PHE A 134 -19.49 -20.15 4.76
C PHE A 134 -19.89 -19.15 3.67
N VAL A 135 -20.66 -18.09 4.00
CA VAL A 135 -20.90 -16.96 3.08
C VAL A 135 -19.57 -16.34 2.64
N ASP A 136 -18.66 -16.10 3.59
CA ASP A 136 -17.34 -15.54 3.28
C ASP A 136 -16.53 -16.42 2.31
N LEU A 137 -16.61 -17.75 2.49
CA LEU A 137 -15.98 -18.72 1.59
C LEU A 137 -16.56 -18.70 0.17
N ILE A 138 -17.87 -18.53 0.05
CA ILE A 138 -18.55 -18.41 -1.26
C ILE A 138 -18.16 -17.10 -1.94
N VAL A 139 -18.22 -15.97 -1.22
CA VAL A 139 -17.85 -14.65 -1.73
C VAL A 139 -16.39 -14.63 -2.19
N ALA A 140 -15.52 -15.32 -1.45
CA ALA A 140 -14.13 -15.49 -1.80
C ALA A 140 -13.86 -16.47 -2.96
N GLY A 141 -14.88 -17.20 -3.42
CA GLY A 141 -14.77 -18.24 -4.45
C GLY A 141 -14.01 -19.49 -4.01
N ILE A 142 -13.86 -19.70 -2.69
CA ILE A 142 -13.17 -20.86 -2.11
C ILE A 142 -14.10 -22.07 -2.04
N ALA A 143 -15.38 -21.83 -1.77
CA ALA A 143 -16.43 -22.84 -1.76
C ALA A 143 -17.58 -22.46 -2.71
N TRP A 144 -18.30 -23.45 -3.22
CA TRP A 144 -19.51 -23.26 -4.01
C TRP A 144 -20.50 -24.40 -3.79
N GLY A 145 -21.77 -24.13 -3.96
CA GLY A 145 -22.87 -25.02 -3.59
C GLY A 145 -23.74 -24.43 -2.49
N ASN A 146 -24.43 -25.27 -1.74
CA ASN A 146 -25.23 -24.87 -0.58
C ASN A 146 -24.79 -25.65 0.69
N PRO A 147 -25.28 -25.32 1.89
CA PRO A 147 -24.86 -26.01 3.12
C PRO A 147 -25.05 -27.53 3.14
N GLN A 148 -25.99 -28.07 2.37
CA GLN A 148 -26.27 -29.51 2.29
C GLN A 148 -25.36 -30.22 1.28
N ALA A 149 -24.87 -29.51 0.26
CA ALA A 149 -23.97 -30.06 -0.73
C ALA A 149 -23.07 -28.97 -1.32
N PHE A 150 -21.82 -28.88 -0.83
CA PHE A 150 -20.84 -27.94 -1.32
C PHE A 150 -19.52 -28.63 -1.69
N VAL A 151 -18.70 -27.92 -2.45
CA VAL A 151 -17.37 -28.35 -2.89
C VAL A 151 -16.39 -27.21 -2.67
N LEU A 152 -15.15 -27.52 -2.30
CA LEU A 152 -14.03 -26.56 -2.31
C LEU A 152 -13.46 -26.44 -3.72
N SER A 153 -13.12 -25.21 -4.13
CA SER A 153 -12.49 -24.94 -5.42
C SER A 153 -11.21 -25.76 -5.61
N PRO A 154 -11.00 -26.38 -6.78
CA PRO A 154 -9.79 -27.17 -7.07
C PRO A 154 -8.49 -26.38 -6.90
N HIS A 155 -8.51 -25.07 -7.15
CA HIS A 155 -7.34 -24.20 -7.03
C HIS A 155 -6.91 -23.95 -5.57
N VAL A 156 -7.84 -24.01 -4.62
CA VAL A 156 -7.54 -23.99 -3.19
C VAL A 156 -6.70 -25.21 -2.79
N ARG A 157 -6.86 -26.33 -3.49
CA ARG A 157 -6.19 -27.59 -3.19
C ARG A 157 -4.69 -27.62 -3.48
N HIS A 158 -4.18 -26.90 -4.48
CA HIS A 158 -2.80 -27.07 -4.97
C HIS A 158 -1.82 -25.99 -4.53
N SER A 159 -2.21 -24.73 -4.50
CA SER A 159 -1.29 -23.61 -4.21
C SER A 159 -1.46 -23.02 -2.80
N ASN A 160 -2.63 -23.14 -2.22
CA ASN A 160 -3.01 -22.45 -0.98
C ASN A 160 -3.15 -23.39 0.23
N LEU A 161 -3.32 -24.70 0.03
CA LEU A 161 -3.38 -25.66 1.15
C LEU A 161 -2.11 -25.65 2.00
N ASN A 162 -0.95 -25.45 1.40
CA ASN A 162 0.29 -25.28 2.17
C ASN A 162 0.28 -23.99 3.01
N ARG A 163 -0.42 -22.96 2.60
CA ARG A 163 -0.63 -21.73 3.37
C ARG A 163 -1.79 -21.87 4.36
N LEU A 164 -2.89 -22.47 3.96
CA LEU A 164 -4.06 -22.70 4.81
C LEU A 164 -3.75 -23.76 5.89
N SER A 165 -3.03 -24.83 5.56
CA SER A 165 -2.54 -25.78 6.56
C SER A 165 -1.46 -25.16 7.49
N ALA A 166 -0.93 -23.99 7.14
CA ALA A 166 -0.07 -23.21 8.01
C ALA A 166 -0.84 -22.44 9.11
N LEU A 167 -2.16 -22.27 8.97
CA LEU A 167 -2.96 -21.48 9.89
C LEU A 167 -3.16 -22.17 11.24
N CYS A 168 -3.11 -23.51 11.28
CA CYS A 168 -3.21 -24.32 12.52
C CYS A 168 -4.42 -23.95 13.39
N VAL A 169 -5.60 -23.73 12.77
CA VAL A 169 -6.77 -23.27 13.52
C VAL A 169 -7.62 -24.41 14.04
N LEU A 170 -7.60 -25.58 13.39
CA LEU A 170 -8.37 -26.74 13.83
C LEU A 170 -7.55 -27.57 14.85
N ALA A 171 -8.08 -27.77 16.04
CA ALA A 171 -7.46 -28.68 17.00
C ALA A 171 -7.45 -30.12 16.48
N ASP A 172 -6.31 -30.81 16.56
CA ASP A 172 -6.17 -32.13 15.96
C ASP A 172 -5.46 -33.15 16.86
N VAL A 173 -5.41 -32.91 18.16
CA VAL A 173 -4.54 -33.66 19.06
C VAL A 173 -5.28 -34.53 20.05
N SER A 174 -4.67 -35.68 20.31
CA SER A 174 -4.90 -36.51 21.48
C SER A 174 -4.31 -35.96 22.77
N ILE A 175 -3.50 -34.90 22.72
CA ILE A 175 -2.87 -34.26 23.91
C ILE A 175 -3.68 -33.01 24.28
N PRO A 176 -4.18 -32.90 25.53
CA PRO A 176 -4.84 -31.68 25.97
C PRO A 176 -3.93 -30.45 25.86
N ALA A 177 -4.49 -29.32 25.37
CA ALA A 177 -3.74 -28.08 25.15
C ALA A 177 -2.95 -27.62 26.40
N ALA A 178 -3.50 -27.81 27.60
CA ALA A 178 -2.84 -27.46 28.86
C ALA A 178 -1.53 -28.23 29.13
N GLY A 179 -1.35 -29.40 28.54
CA GLY A 179 -0.13 -30.23 28.71
C GLY A 179 0.98 -29.91 27.73
N ILE A 180 0.69 -29.16 26.65
CA ILE A 180 1.67 -28.91 25.59
C ILE A 180 2.86 -28.05 26.02
N PRO A 181 2.72 -26.99 26.84
CA PRO A 181 3.86 -26.20 27.29
C PRO A 181 4.89 -27.06 28.02
N GLN A 182 4.45 -27.88 28.99
CA GLN A 182 5.35 -28.77 29.77
C GLN A 182 6.00 -29.81 28.87
N LEU A 183 5.28 -30.32 27.88
CA LEU A 183 5.78 -31.29 26.92
C LEU A 183 6.88 -30.67 26.04
N LEU A 184 6.73 -29.44 25.60
CA LEU A 184 7.73 -28.71 24.81
C LEU A 184 8.94 -28.30 25.63
N GLU A 185 8.77 -27.93 26.90
CA GLU A 185 9.86 -27.63 27.82
C GLU A 185 10.76 -28.86 28.04
N GLY A 186 10.17 -30.04 28.13
CA GLY A 186 10.89 -31.31 28.33
C GLY A 186 11.59 -31.90 27.11
N LEU A 187 11.69 -31.17 25.99
CA LEU A 187 12.38 -31.63 24.78
C LEU A 187 13.87 -31.42 24.86
N SER A 188 14.64 -32.42 24.38
CA SER A 188 16.08 -32.30 24.18
C SER A 188 16.40 -31.23 23.12
N PRO A 189 17.62 -30.66 23.06
CA PRO A 189 18.01 -29.70 22.05
C PRO A 189 17.80 -30.19 20.61
N GLU A 190 18.03 -31.49 20.36
CA GLU A 190 17.85 -32.08 19.02
C GLU A 190 16.37 -32.23 18.67
N GLU A 191 15.55 -32.73 19.61
CA GLU A 191 14.10 -32.81 19.46
C GLU A 191 13.47 -31.42 19.22
N ARG A 192 13.89 -30.45 20.01
CA ARG A 192 13.42 -29.05 19.86
C ARG A 192 13.75 -28.49 18.48
N ARG A 193 14.94 -28.77 17.93
CA ARG A 193 15.33 -28.38 16.57
C ARG A 193 14.40 -29.00 15.53
N VAL A 194 14.05 -30.28 15.64
CA VAL A 194 13.09 -30.95 14.73
C VAL A 194 11.72 -30.30 14.82
N VAL A 195 11.21 -30.10 16.04
CA VAL A 195 9.89 -29.45 16.26
C VAL A 195 9.88 -28.03 15.69
N THR A 196 10.90 -27.21 15.94
CA THR A 196 10.99 -25.85 15.40
C THR A 196 11.06 -25.86 13.88
N THR A 197 11.84 -26.77 13.28
CA THR A 197 11.91 -26.90 11.82
C THR A 197 10.56 -27.26 11.22
N LEU A 198 9.84 -28.22 11.78
CA LEU A 198 8.52 -28.62 11.31
C LEU A 198 7.49 -27.52 11.55
N ALA A 199 7.53 -26.84 12.70
CA ALA A 199 6.62 -25.74 13.00
C ALA A 199 6.71 -24.61 11.97
N THR A 200 7.92 -24.29 11.49
CA THR A 200 8.16 -23.23 10.51
C THR A 200 7.98 -23.67 9.05
N SER A 201 8.05 -24.98 8.76
CA SER A 201 8.01 -25.54 7.39
C SER A 201 6.66 -26.19 7.00
N GLY A 202 5.56 -25.82 7.67
CA GLY A 202 4.24 -26.32 7.31
C GLY A 202 3.76 -27.54 8.10
N GLY A 203 4.52 -27.99 9.10
CA GLY A 203 4.13 -29.08 10.00
C GLY A 203 4.39 -30.48 9.48
N TYR A 204 4.83 -30.66 8.25
CA TYR A 204 5.11 -31.97 7.65
C TYR A 204 6.59 -32.19 7.41
N GLY A 205 7.03 -33.42 7.58
CA GLY A 205 8.40 -33.84 7.33
C GLY A 205 8.49 -35.29 6.86
N PHE A 206 9.67 -35.69 6.48
CA PHE A 206 9.98 -37.07 6.08
C PHE A 206 11.05 -37.68 6.97
N SER A 207 10.81 -38.87 7.52
CA SER A 207 11.81 -39.63 8.24
C SER A 207 12.14 -40.93 7.51
N ARG A 208 13.44 -41.19 7.38
CA ARG A 208 13.93 -42.44 6.81
C ARG A 208 13.82 -43.63 7.77
N SER A 209 13.74 -43.36 9.06
CA SER A 209 13.57 -44.36 10.10
C SER A 209 12.35 -44.04 10.95
N LEU A 210 11.43 -44.99 11.02
CA LEU A 210 10.24 -44.95 11.88
C LEU A 210 10.36 -46.00 12.99
N ASP A 211 11.55 -46.63 13.15
CA ASP A 211 11.80 -47.59 14.22
C ASP A 211 11.65 -46.90 15.58
N LEU A 212 10.55 -47.21 16.26
CA LEU A 212 10.22 -46.59 17.54
C LEU A 212 11.22 -46.98 18.67
N GLU A 213 12.05 -48.00 18.49
CA GLU A 213 13.09 -48.37 19.43
C GLU A 213 14.37 -47.52 19.26
N ALA A 214 14.50 -46.83 18.10
CA ALA A 214 15.65 -46.00 17.85
C ALA A 214 15.68 -44.78 18.79
N HIS A 215 16.86 -44.43 19.27
CA HIS A 215 17.09 -43.27 20.13
C HIS A 215 17.34 -41.97 19.34
N THR A 216 16.82 -41.85 18.12
CA THR A 216 16.90 -40.65 17.29
C THR A 216 15.72 -39.72 17.55
N PRO A 217 15.83 -38.42 17.26
CA PRO A 217 14.81 -37.41 17.63
C PRO A 217 13.39 -37.71 17.13
N VAL A 218 13.23 -38.15 15.86
CA VAL A 218 11.89 -38.38 15.26
C VAL A 218 11.17 -39.57 15.92
N PRO A 219 11.76 -40.77 16.07
CA PRO A 219 11.15 -41.85 16.82
C PRO A 219 10.81 -41.49 18.27
N SER A 220 11.70 -40.76 18.95
CA SER A 220 11.44 -40.28 20.29
C SER A 220 10.21 -39.36 20.37
N LEU A 221 10.06 -38.40 19.43
CA LEU A 221 8.93 -37.51 19.35
C LEU A 221 7.64 -38.26 19.00
N LEU A 222 7.67 -39.29 18.15
CA LEU A 222 6.53 -40.16 17.86
C LEU A 222 6.08 -40.93 19.10
N ARG A 223 7.02 -41.54 19.87
CA ARG A 223 6.68 -42.22 21.14
C ARG A 223 6.04 -41.31 22.17
N ARG A 224 6.47 -40.04 22.20
CA ARG A 224 5.93 -39.00 23.11
C ARG A 224 4.64 -38.39 22.63
N GLY A 225 4.16 -38.75 21.45
CA GLY A 225 2.95 -38.17 20.84
C GLY A 225 3.12 -36.72 20.36
N VAL A 226 4.34 -36.18 20.32
CA VAL A 226 4.64 -34.84 19.80
C VAL A 226 4.54 -34.81 18.29
N LEU A 227 4.86 -35.91 17.63
CA LEU A 227 4.67 -36.12 16.19
C LEU A 227 3.67 -37.27 15.98
N GLU A 228 3.00 -37.22 14.84
CA GLU A 228 2.10 -38.26 14.35
C GLU A 228 2.57 -38.78 12.97
N LEU A 229 2.24 -40.01 12.64
CA LEU A 229 2.40 -40.56 11.30
C LEU A 229 1.35 -39.91 10.40
N ALA A 230 1.73 -39.54 9.20
CA ALA A 230 0.85 -38.87 8.21
C ALA A 230 0.66 -39.76 6.96
N PRO A 231 -0.22 -40.81 7.01
CA PRO A 231 -0.55 -41.61 5.83
C PRO A 231 -1.14 -40.69 4.73
N PRO A 232 -1.19 -41.12 3.43
CA PRO A 232 -0.86 -42.46 2.95
C PRO A 232 0.62 -42.64 2.57
N VAL A 233 1.48 -41.67 2.82
CA VAL A 233 2.88 -41.72 2.38
C VAL A 233 3.75 -42.28 3.48
N GLU A 234 4.37 -43.46 3.24
CA GLU A 234 5.28 -44.11 4.19
C GLU A 234 6.45 -43.17 4.54
N GLY A 235 6.78 -43.09 5.82
CA GLY A 235 7.85 -42.20 6.31
C GLY A 235 7.45 -40.74 6.53
N ARG A 236 6.24 -40.36 6.15
CA ARG A 236 5.76 -39.00 6.38
C ARG A 236 5.28 -38.83 7.82
N VAL A 237 5.79 -37.79 8.49
CA VAL A 237 5.40 -37.39 9.84
C VAL A 237 4.75 -36.01 9.83
N ARG A 238 3.89 -35.78 10.80
CA ARG A 238 3.17 -34.52 10.99
C ARG A 238 3.37 -34.02 12.41
N LEU A 239 3.64 -32.73 12.55
CA LEU A 239 3.51 -32.00 13.80
C LEU A 239 2.06 -31.55 13.94
N PRO A 240 1.31 -32.00 14.94
CA PRO A 240 -0.08 -31.62 15.15
C PRO A 240 -0.26 -30.10 15.25
N ASN A 241 -1.37 -29.58 14.75
CA ASN A 241 -1.62 -28.14 14.67
C ASN A 241 -1.54 -27.45 16.04
N THR A 242 -2.11 -28.06 17.06
CA THR A 242 -2.06 -27.51 18.42
C THR A 242 -0.64 -27.43 18.95
N VAL A 243 0.16 -28.51 18.77
CA VAL A 243 1.59 -28.53 19.18
C VAL A 243 2.37 -27.49 18.37
N ARG A 244 2.07 -27.36 17.09
CA ARG A 244 2.71 -26.40 16.19
C ARG A 244 2.44 -24.94 16.60
N ALA A 245 1.20 -24.62 16.97
CA ALA A 245 0.83 -23.28 17.45
C ALA A 245 1.64 -22.90 18.70
N TYR A 246 1.73 -23.80 19.68
CA TYR A 246 2.54 -23.60 20.89
C TYR A 246 4.04 -23.54 20.60
N ALA A 247 4.55 -24.37 19.68
CA ALA A 247 5.97 -24.36 19.31
C ALA A 247 6.40 -23.04 18.62
N ASN A 248 5.47 -22.33 18.01
CA ASN A 248 5.69 -21.00 17.44
C ASN A 248 5.51 -19.86 18.46
N GLY A 249 5.38 -20.17 19.75
CA GLY A 249 5.29 -19.21 20.83
C GLY A 249 3.88 -18.64 21.07
N GLY A 250 2.85 -19.25 20.46
CA GLY A 250 1.46 -18.86 20.58
C GLY A 250 0.61 -19.96 21.26
N HIS A 251 -0.69 -19.79 21.11
CA HIS A 251 -1.72 -20.79 21.41
C HIS A 251 -2.60 -20.94 20.17
N LEU A 252 -3.43 -21.97 20.15
CA LEU A 252 -4.36 -22.16 19.05
C LEU A 252 -5.32 -20.96 18.99
N ALA A 253 -5.44 -20.31 17.83
CA ALA A 253 -6.31 -19.16 17.68
C ALA A 253 -7.78 -19.56 17.94
N PRO A 254 -8.55 -18.80 18.71
CA PRO A 254 -9.99 -19.02 18.88
C PRO A 254 -10.70 -19.00 17.54
N LEU A 255 -11.75 -19.81 17.38
CA LEU A 255 -12.56 -19.82 16.16
C LEU A 255 -13.62 -18.71 16.16
N VAL A 256 -14.06 -18.36 17.36
CA VAL A 256 -15.09 -17.34 17.59
C VAL A 256 -14.54 -16.27 18.51
N TYR A 257 -14.74 -15.02 18.15
CA TYR A 257 -14.37 -13.90 19.00
C TYR A 257 -15.33 -13.84 20.20
N PRO A 258 -14.82 -13.85 21.46
CA PRO A 258 -15.67 -13.94 22.66
C PRO A 258 -16.51 -12.69 22.92
N GLY A 259 -16.43 -11.70 22.05
CA GLY A 259 -17.06 -10.39 22.23
C GLY A 259 -16.13 -9.38 22.90
N TYR A 260 -16.34 -8.11 22.58
CA TYR A 260 -15.60 -7.01 23.17
C TYR A 260 -16.16 -6.66 24.55
N THR A 261 -15.33 -6.63 25.56
CA THR A 261 -15.69 -6.13 26.89
C THR A 261 -14.99 -4.79 27.11
N PRO A 262 -15.74 -3.67 27.19
CA PRO A 262 -15.14 -2.36 27.40
C PRO A 262 -14.38 -2.27 28.74
N HIS A 263 -13.22 -1.65 28.74
CA HIS A 263 -12.52 -1.30 29.95
C HIS A 263 -13.29 -0.23 30.71
N ALA A 264 -13.64 -0.48 31.98
CA ALA A 264 -14.36 0.46 32.80
C ALA A 264 -13.53 1.75 33.02
N GLY A 265 -14.17 2.92 32.88
CA GLY A 265 -13.48 4.22 33.04
C GLY A 265 -12.69 4.67 31.79
N GLY A 266 -12.95 4.08 30.65
CA GLY A 266 -12.33 4.48 29.37
C GLY A 266 -12.69 5.92 28.94
N PRO A 267 -11.92 6.48 27.95
CA PRO A 267 -12.15 7.82 27.44
C PRO A 267 -13.46 7.94 26.67
N THR A 268 -14.01 9.12 26.59
CA THR A 268 -15.11 9.44 25.66
C THR A 268 -14.57 9.60 24.24
N LEU A 269 -15.42 9.41 23.20
CA LEU A 269 -15.01 9.59 21.81
C LEU A 269 -14.44 10.99 21.55
N LYS A 270 -15.04 12.01 22.15
CA LYS A 270 -14.51 13.38 22.02
C LYS A 270 -13.09 13.51 22.57
N GLN A 271 -12.80 12.93 23.74
CA GLN A 271 -11.43 12.95 24.29
C GLN A 271 -10.43 12.22 23.42
N VAL A 272 -10.85 11.11 22.80
CA VAL A 272 -10.03 10.35 21.85
C VAL A 272 -9.79 11.19 20.59
N ASP A 273 -10.84 11.77 20.01
CA ASP A 273 -10.72 12.59 18.81
C ASP A 273 -9.87 13.84 19.04
N ASP A 274 -10.07 14.54 20.17
CA ASP A 274 -9.25 15.72 20.53
C ASP A 274 -7.77 15.36 20.65
N ALA A 275 -7.44 14.21 21.26
CA ALA A 275 -6.06 13.73 21.39
C ALA A 275 -5.48 13.30 20.03
N CYS A 276 -6.27 12.60 19.21
CA CYS A 276 -5.86 12.19 17.85
C CYS A 276 -5.60 13.40 16.94
N VAL A 277 -6.47 14.41 16.97
CA VAL A 277 -6.31 15.63 16.17
C VAL A 277 -5.07 16.43 16.63
N ALA A 278 -4.81 16.52 17.94
CA ALA A 278 -3.61 17.17 18.45
C ALA A 278 -2.32 16.49 17.93
N ALA A 279 -2.24 15.16 17.99
CA ALA A 279 -1.13 14.39 17.45
C ALA A 279 -1.02 14.55 15.93
N ALA A 280 -2.13 14.50 15.22
CA ALA A 280 -2.18 14.66 13.76
C ALA A 280 -1.65 16.04 13.30
N LEU A 281 -2.01 17.12 14.00
CA LEU A 281 -1.51 18.47 13.69
C LEU A 281 0.01 18.58 13.93
N GLU A 282 0.52 17.94 14.98
CA GLU A 282 1.96 17.91 15.25
C GLU A 282 2.73 17.15 14.17
N VAL A 283 2.24 16.01 13.71
CA VAL A 283 2.85 15.26 12.60
C VAL A 283 2.85 16.08 11.32
N VAL A 284 1.76 16.78 11.00
CA VAL A 284 1.70 17.66 9.81
C VAL A 284 2.74 18.76 9.91
N ARG A 285 2.94 19.34 11.10
CA ARG A 285 3.98 20.34 11.34
C ARG A 285 5.37 19.77 11.11
N VAL A 286 5.70 18.64 11.74
CA VAL A 286 7.00 17.97 11.58
C VAL A 286 7.26 17.61 10.12
N ALA A 287 6.25 17.04 9.44
CA ALA A 287 6.32 16.70 8.02
C ALA A 287 6.62 17.94 7.15
N TYR A 288 5.95 19.07 7.44
CA TYR A 288 6.18 20.35 6.75
C TYR A 288 7.62 20.83 6.91
N ASP A 289 8.16 20.78 8.14
CA ASP A 289 9.53 21.18 8.42
C ASP A 289 10.54 20.29 7.67
N VAL A 290 10.33 18.96 7.67
CA VAL A 290 11.18 18.00 6.94
C VAL A 290 11.17 18.29 5.44
N VAL A 291 9.98 18.44 4.84
CA VAL A 291 9.84 18.71 3.39
C VAL A 291 10.53 20.04 3.04
N THR A 292 10.29 21.09 3.82
CA THR A 292 10.87 22.42 3.57
C THR A 292 12.41 22.43 3.67
N ILE A 293 12.99 21.71 4.64
CA ILE A 293 14.44 21.63 4.80
C ILE A 293 15.06 20.84 3.63
N ILE A 294 14.46 19.69 3.27
CA ILE A 294 14.98 18.86 2.18
C ILE A 294 14.79 19.54 0.82
N GLU A 295 13.74 20.34 0.63
CA GLU A 295 13.56 21.16 -0.58
C GLU A 295 14.70 22.16 -0.76
N GLN A 296 15.13 22.80 0.33
CA GLN A 296 16.23 23.77 0.30
C GLN A 296 17.60 23.12 0.21
N GLN A 297 17.77 21.97 0.84
CA GLN A 297 19.04 21.25 0.91
C GLN A 297 18.80 19.74 0.79
N PRO A 298 18.76 19.20 -0.43
CA PRO A 298 18.67 17.77 -0.66
C PRO A 298 19.77 17.00 0.08
N VAL A 299 19.43 15.82 0.61
CA VAL A 299 20.37 15.03 1.43
C VAL A 299 21.10 14.03 0.54
N GLU A 300 22.42 14.19 0.38
CA GLU A 300 23.23 13.28 -0.41
C GLU A 300 23.25 11.86 0.18
N LEU A 301 23.06 10.86 -0.66
CA LEU A 301 23.20 9.46 -0.30
C LEU A 301 24.64 8.99 -0.45
N VAL A 302 25.01 7.98 0.32
CA VAL A 302 26.29 7.29 0.13
C VAL A 302 26.22 6.35 -1.09
N ALA A 303 27.35 5.85 -1.56
CA ALA A 303 27.45 4.99 -2.73
C ALA A 303 26.56 3.72 -2.70
N SER A 304 26.09 3.32 -1.53
CA SER A 304 25.14 2.22 -1.33
C SER A 304 23.66 2.64 -1.40
N GLU A 305 23.37 3.83 -1.89
CA GLU A 305 22.01 4.41 -2.00
C GLU A 305 21.28 4.54 -0.65
N GLN A 306 22.01 4.75 0.43
CA GLN A 306 21.52 4.92 1.79
C GLN A 306 21.83 6.33 2.29
N VAL A 307 21.03 6.86 3.22
CA VAL A 307 21.39 8.09 3.94
C VAL A 307 22.45 7.75 4.99
N GLY A 308 23.62 8.36 4.85
CA GLY A 308 24.72 8.15 5.78
C GLY A 308 24.40 8.62 7.20
N VAL A 309 24.93 7.94 8.22
CA VAL A 309 24.68 8.22 9.64
C VAL A 309 24.93 9.70 10.00
N ARG A 310 25.96 10.34 9.42
CA ARG A 310 26.25 11.75 9.70
C ARG A 310 25.18 12.68 9.14
N ALA A 311 24.72 12.42 7.92
CA ALA A 311 23.68 13.22 7.27
C ALA A 311 22.33 13.06 8.00
N ALA A 312 21.96 11.82 8.35
CA ALA A 312 20.76 11.54 9.13
C ALA A 312 20.77 12.25 10.50
N ASN A 313 21.89 12.17 11.25
CA ASN A 313 22.01 12.83 12.54
C ASN A 313 22.03 14.37 12.43
N ALA A 314 22.62 14.91 11.38
CA ALA A 314 22.58 16.36 11.14
C ALA A 314 21.15 16.84 10.87
N LEU A 315 20.42 16.13 10.01
CA LEU A 315 19.02 16.42 9.70
C LEU A 315 18.14 16.29 10.95
N ALA A 316 18.27 15.20 11.71
CA ALA A 316 17.53 14.97 12.94
C ALA A 316 17.80 16.11 13.95
N LYS A 317 19.06 16.51 14.15
CA LYS A 317 19.42 17.60 15.04
C LYS A 317 18.80 18.94 14.60
N THR A 318 18.81 19.24 13.30
CA THR A 318 18.21 20.48 12.77
C THR A 318 16.72 20.53 13.01
N LEU A 319 16.04 19.37 12.93
CA LEU A 319 14.61 19.22 13.14
C LEU A 319 14.21 19.05 14.62
N GLY A 320 15.19 18.87 15.53
CA GLY A 320 14.92 18.56 16.93
C GLY A 320 14.33 17.17 17.15
N LEU A 321 14.57 16.23 16.23
CA LEU A 321 14.08 14.85 16.26
C LEU A 321 15.19 13.89 16.72
N ASP A 322 14.79 12.74 17.25
CA ASP A 322 15.69 11.60 17.35
C ASP A 322 15.74 10.83 16.01
N PHE A 323 16.62 9.82 15.92
CA PHE A 323 16.77 9.04 14.68
C PHE A 323 15.53 8.23 14.34
N GLU A 324 14.84 7.66 15.33
CA GLU A 324 13.63 6.85 15.09
C GLU A 324 12.48 7.70 14.56
N GLN A 325 12.25 8.86 15.17
CA GLN A 325 11.28 9.84 14.71
C GLN A 325 11.57 10.31 13.28
N LEU A 326 12.86 10.59 12.98
CA LEU A 326 13.26 10.93 11.61
C LEU A 326 13.00 9.79 10.62
N ALA A 327 13.30 8.54 11.00
CA ALA A 327 13.07 7.39 10.15
C ALA A 327 11.58 7.15 9.88
N ASP A 328 10.75 7.27 10.93
CA ASP A 328 9.29 7.14 10.82
C ASP A 328 8.71 8.21 9.88
N ILE A 329 9.07 9.49 10.05
CA ILE A 329 8.51 10.56 9.21
C ILE A 329 8.98 10.46 7.76
N ILE A 330 10.26 10.10 7.51
CA ILE A 330 10.76 9.87 6.16
C ILE A 330 10.01 8.70 5.50
N GLY A 331 9.75 7.62 6.24
CA GLY A 331 8.96 6.50 5.76
C GLY A 331 7.54 6.89 5.35
N VAL A 332 6.89 7.73 6.14
CA VAL A 332 5.57 8.28 5.84
C VAL A 332 5.59 9.19 4.61
N LEU A 333 6.55 10.11 4.54
CA LEU A 333 6.69 11.06 3.41
C LEU A 333 7.03 10.36 2.10
N GLN A 334 7.86 9.31 2.13
CA GLN A 334 8.15 8.50 0.95
C GLN A 334 6.92 7.70 0.51
N GLY A 335 6.19 7.10 1.45
CA GLY A 335 4.94 6.40 1.16
C GLY A 335 3.85 7.30 0.62
N ALA A 336 3.87 8.61 0.97
CA ALA A 336 2.99 9.66 0.46
C ALA A 336 3.44 10.25 -0.88
N ASP A 337 4.54 9.78 -1.46
CA ASP A 337 5.16 10.33 -2.68
C ASP A 337 5.55 11.82 -2.56
N LEU A 338 5.94 12.24 -1.35
CA LEU A 338 6.44 13.60 -1.09
C LEU A 338 7.96 13.67 -1.10
N LEU A 339 8.65 12.58 -0.79
CA LEU A 339 10.08 12.42 -0.88
C LEU A 339 10.44 11.23 -1.76
N THR A 340 11.53 11.36 -2.51
CA THR A 340 12.06 10.29 -3.35
C THR A 340 13.60 10.34 -3.39
N VAL A 341 14.19 9.24 -3.86
CA VAL A 341 15.62 9.13 -4.11
C VAL A 341 15.90 9.33 -5.59
N GLY A 342 16.80 10.24 -5.93
CA GLY A 342 17.16 10.54 -7.32
C GLY A 342 18.11 11.73 -7.42
N VAL A 343 18.26 12.28 -8.62
CA VAL A 343 18.99 13.52 -8.88
C VAL A 343 17.97 14.65 -9.02
N PRO A 344 17.94 15.61 -8.08
CA PRO A 344 17.01 16.73 -8.15
C PRO A 344 17.38 17.69 -9.29
N HIS A 345 16.40 18.44 -9.78
CA HIS A 345 16.64 19.45 -10.81
C HIS A 345 16.20 20.84 -10.30
N PRO A 346 17.08 21.88 -10.28
CA PRO A 346 18.47 21.84 -10.71
C PRO A 346 19.35 20.91 -9.84
N GLU A 347 20.39 20.35 -10.46
CA GLU A 347 21.35 19.51 -9.76
C GLU A 347 22.15 20.36 -8.75
N PRO A 348 22.27 19.92 -7.48
CA PRO A 348 23.07 20.64 -6.49
C PRO A 348 24.54 20.70 -6.88
N ASP A 349 25.19 21.82 -6.61
CA ASP A 349 26.64 22.02 -6.85
C ASP A 349 27.55 21.17 -5.94
N TYR A 350 26.93 20.30 -5.11
CA TYR A 350 27.63 19.41 -4.18
C TYR A 350 27.09 17.97 -4.35
N GLY A 351 27.92 17.02 -3.96
CA GLY A 351 27.56 15.61 -4.03
C GLY A 351 28.05 14.94 -5.31
N ARG A 352 28.08 13.62 -5.27
CA ARG A 352 28.54 12.76 -6.38
C ARG A 352 27.57 11.62 -6.67
N PHE A 353 26.54 11.48 -5.87
CA PHE A 353 25.59 10.35 -5.89
C PHE A 353 24.15 10.86 -5.98
N SER A 354 23.21 9.96 -5.78
CA SER A 354 21.80 10.31 -5.66
C SER A 354 21.52 11.09 -4.37
N PHE A 355 20.39 11.76 -4.33
CA PHE A 355 19.92 12.55 -3.19
C PHE A 355 18.55 12.05 -2.73
N LEU A 356 18.26 12.19 -1.43
CA LEU A 356 16.90 12.25 -0.95
C LEU A 356 16.40 13.68 -1.19
N ALA A 357 15.38 13.82 -1.99
CA ALA A 357 14.84 15.11 -2.42
C ALA A 357 13.31 15.09 -2.43
N VAL A 358 12.70 16.27 -2.51
CA VAL A 358 11.24 16.42 -2.66
C VAL A 358 10.80 16.05 -4.06
N THR A 359 9.52 15.63 -4.18
CA THR A 359 8.86 15.37 -5.46
C THR A 359 8.08 16.59 -5.94
N GLU A 360 7.59 16.57 -7.17
CA GLU A 360 6.68 17.60 -7.70
C GLU A 360 5.37 17.69 -6.90
N SER A 361 4.92 16.58 -6.30
CA SER A 361 3.70 16.53 -5.48
C SER A 361 3.84 17.31 -4.17
N SER A 362 5.06 17.56 -3.72
CA SER A 362 5.34 18.25 -2.45
C SER A 362 4.82 19.68 -2.44
N GLN A 363 4.91 20.40 -3.57
CA GLN A 363 4.41 21.77 -3.65
C GLN A 363 2.88 21.83 -3.48
N GLN A 364 2.15 20.92 -4.15
CA GLN A 364 0.70 20.84 -4.01
C GLN A 364 0.30 20.48 -2.57
N TRP A 365 1.06 19.60 -1.91
CA TRP A 365 0.83 19.24 -0.52
C TRP A 365 1.08 20.42 0.42
N ILE A 366 2.16 21.20 0.22
CA ILE A 366 2.48 22.43 0.97
C ILE A 366 1.34 23.45 0.84
N ASP A 367 0.71 23.52 -0.31
CA ASP A 367 -0.38 24.48 -0.59
C ASP A 367 -1.77 24.01 -0.10
N SER A 368 -1.87 22.75 0.36
CA SER A 368 -3.12 22.18 0.86
C SER A 368 -3.41 22.61 2.31
N ASP A 369 -4.65 22.45 2.75
CA ASP A 369 -5.05 22.64 4.15
C ASP A 369 -4.53 21.51 5.07
N GLN A 370 -4.64 21.72 6.39
CA GLN A 370 -4.12 20.78 7.38
C GLN A 370 -4.75 19.38 7.27
N ALA A 371 -6.06 19.32 7.02
CA ALA A 371 -6.78 18.06 6.91
C ALA A 371 -6.35 17.27 5.66
N ALA A 372 -6.20 17.95 4.52
CA ALA A 372 -5.71 17.36 3.29
C ALA A 372 -4.24 16.91 3.42
N ARG A 373 -3.38 17.73 4.04
CA ARG A 373 -1.99 17.37 4.35
C ARG A 373 -1.93 16.10 5.19
N TRP A 374 -2.67 16.06 6.28
CA TRP A 374 -2.70 14.90 7.16
C TRP A 374 -3.25 13.66 6.45
N SER A 375 -4.33 13.80 5.68
CA SER A 375 -4.93 12.69 4.95
C SER A 375 -3.95 12.02 4.00
N LEU A 376 -3.08 12.80 3.32
CA LEU A 376 -2.04 12.25 2.48
C LEU A 376 -0.95 11.53 3.30
N LEU A 377 -0.55 12.07 4.47
CA LEU A 377 0.40 11.41 5.37
C LEU A 377 -0.15 10.09 5.90
N ALA A 378 -1.42 10.04 6.30
CA ALA A 378 -2.07 8.80 6.75
C ALA A 378 -2.09 7.73 5.67
N ARG A 379 -2.36 8.11 4.42
CA ARG A 379 -2.24 7.21 3.26
C ARG A 379 -0.80 6.77 3.02
N GLY A 380 0.16 7.69 3.14
CA GLY A 380 1.58 7.39 3.03
C GLY A 380 2.05 6.38 4.07
N TRP A 381 1.61 6.52 5.31
CA TRP A 381 1.88 5.55 6.37
C TRP A 381 1.38 4.14 6.00
N LEU A 382 0.14 4.04 5.51
CA LEU A 382 -0.43 2.75 5.08
C LEU A 382 0.33 2.13 3.90
N ALA A 383 0.83 2.94 2.99
CA ALA A 383 1.56 2.48 1.81
C ALA A 383 3.04 2.15 2.11
N SER A 384 3.61 2.76 3.16
CA SER A 384 5.03 2.62 3.48
C SER A 384 5.37 1.19 3.92
N VAL A 385 6.34 0.61 3.24
CA VAL A 385 6.98 -0.68 3.59
C VAL A 385 8.16 -0.49 4.54
N LEU A 386 8.53 0.74 4.87
CA LEU A 386 9.64 1.03 5.76
C LEU A 386 9.24 0.77 7.21
N SER A 387 10.10 0.09 7.94
CA SER A 387 9.93 -0.28 9.35
C SER A 387 11.16 0.14 10.14
N THR A 388 11.03 1.23 10.89
CA THR A 388 12.09 1.70 11.79
C THR A 388 12.45 0.63 12.82
N ALA A 389 11.47 -0.11 13.32
CA ALA A 389 11.71 -1.19 14.28
C ALA A 389 12.57 -2.32 13.70
N SER A 390 12.33 -2.75 12.47
CA SER A 390 13.14 -3.76 11.78
C SER A 390 14.57 -3.25 11.53
N LEU A 391 14.70 -1.98 11.15
CA LEU A 391 16.00 -1.32 10.97
C LEU A 391 16.80 -1.28 12.28
N MET A 392 16.18 -0.83 13.37
CA MET A 392 16.85 -0.70 14.67
C MET A 392 17.26 -2.05 15.24
N LYS A 393 16.36 -3.05 15.16
CA LYS A 393 16.64 -4.41 15.61
C LYS A 393 17.84 -5.02 14.89
N THR A 394 17.86 -4.91 13.55
CA THR A 394 18.98 -5.48 12.76
C THR A 394 20.28 -4.72 13.01
N ALA A 395 20.23 -3.41 13.17
CA ALA A 395 21.40 -2.60 13.51
C ALA A 395 21.99 -3.00 14.87
N GLU A 396 21.14 -3.29 15.87
CA GLU A 396 21.55 -3.77 17.19
C GLU A 396 22.18 -5.17 17.10
N GLU A 397 21.51 -6.12 16.39
CA GLU A 397 22.03 -7.49 16.18
C GLU A 397 23.38 -7.50 15.47
N GLN A 398 23.59 -6.60 14.51
CA GLN A 398 24.85 -6.48 13.75
C GLN A 398 25.89 -5.59 14.42
N HIS A 399 25.58 -4.95 15.54
CA HIS A 399 26.44 -3.98 16.23
C HIS A 399 26.86 -2.81 15.32
N GLN A 400 25.94 -2.38 14.43
CA GLN A 400 26.13 -1.30 13.47
C GLN A 400 25.21 -0.12 13.77
N LYS A 401 25.58 1.07 13.25
CA LYS A 401 24.68 2.23 13.31
C LYS A 401 23.64 2.12 12.19
N PRO A 402 22.37 2.37 12.49
CA PRO A 402 21.31 2.30 11.51
C PRO A 402 21.49 3.36 10.41
N LYS A 403 21.15 3.00 9.17
CA LYS A 403 21.16 3.91 8.01
C LYS A 403 19.80 3.88 7.34
N LEU A 404 19.24 5.03 7.04
CA LEU A 404 17.96 5.09 6.32
C LEU A 404 18.13 4.48 4.91
N PHE A 405 17.09 3.79 4.45
CA PHE A 405 17.05 3.04 3.19
C PHE A 405 18.04 1.85 3.11
N ALA A 406 18.60 1.40 4.24
CA ALA A 406 19.24 0.09 4.27
C ALA A 406 18.22 -1.01 3.88
N PRO A 407 18.64 -2.15 3.30
CA PRO A 407 17.73 -3.23 2.93
C PRO A 407 16.83 -3.69 4.09
N GLU A 408 17.34 -3.65 5.31
CA GLU A 408 16.67 -4.03 6.56
C GLU A 408 15.58 -3.02 6.97
N HIS A 409 15.60 -1.82 6.41
CA HIS A 409 14.55 -0.83 6.61
C HIS A 409 13.25 -1.21 5.90
N SER A 410 13.31 -2.04 4.85
CA SER A 410 12.14 -2.49 4.11
C SER A 410 11.58 -3.79 4.70
N ASP A 411 10.38 -3.74 5.24
CA ASP A 411 9.63 -4.88 5.77
C ASP A 411 8.19 -4.90 5.21
N PRO A 412 7.91 -5.71 4.18
CA PRO A 412 6.56 -5.79 3.62
C PRO A 412 5.49 -6.26 4.62
N ILE A 413 5.86 -6.95 5.69
CA ILE A 413 4.93 -7.46 6.71
C ILE A 413 4.30 -6.29 7.47
N VAL A 414 4.99 -5.17 7.61
CA VAL A 414 4.48 -4.00 8.34
C VAL A 414 3.19 -3.46 7.71
N VAL A 415 3.06 -3.49 6.38
CA VAL A 415 1.84 -3.06 5.67
C VAL A 415 0.66 -3.95 6.01
N THR A 416 0.86 -5.26 6.06
CA THR A 416 -0.18 -6.21 6.46
C THR A 416 -0.57 -6.00 7.92
N THR A 417 0.40 -5.76 8.80
CA THR A 417 0.16 -5.49 10.23
C THR A 417 -0.65 -4.20 10.43
N LYS A 418 -0.31 -3.12 9.71
CA LYS A 418 -1.07 -1.85 9.73
C LYS A 418 -2.54 -2.05 9.33
N LYS A 419 -2.77 -2.77 8.24
CA LYS A 419 -4.12 -3.08 7.76
C LYS A 419 -4.89 -3.95 8.76
N LEU A 420 -4.23 -4.95 9.33
CA LEU A 420 -4.84 -5.83 10.29
C LEU A 420 -5.21 -5.08 11.58
N LEU A 421 -4.36 -4.15 12.05
CA LEU A 421 -4.67 -3.28 13.18
C LEU A 421 -5.96 -2.47 12.95
N ILE A 422 -6.10 -1.85 11.78
CA ILE A 422 -7.30 -1.07 11.42
C ILE A 422 -8.53 -1.99 11.41
N ARG A 423 -8.40 -3.18 10.83
CA ARG A 423 -9.48 -4.18 10.78
C ARG A 423 -9.91 -4.62 12.17
N VAL A 424 -8.98 -4.82 13.10
CA VAL A 424 -9.26 -5.15 14.51
C VAL A 424 -10.13 -4.08 15.16
N PHE A 425 -9.72 -2.82 15.12
CA PHE A 425 -10.49 -1.72 15.73
C PHE A 425 -11.86 -1.57 15.10
N ARG A 426 -11.99 -1.65 13.78
CA ARG A 426 -13.28 -1.57 13.09
C ARG A 426 -14.20 -2.72 13.42
N HIS A 427 -13.67 -3.94 13.49
CA HIS A 427 -14.45 -5.11 13.90
C HIS A 427 -15.02 -4.94 15.31
N CYS A 428 -14.20 -4.55 16.27
CA CYS A 428 -14.66 -4.31 17.63
C CYS A 428 -15.67 -3.15 17.70
N HIS A 429 -15.47 -2.08 16.92
CA HIS A 429 -16.37 -0.94 16.85
C HIS A 429 -17.77 -1.31 16.34
N GLN A 430 -17.88 -2.20 15.36
CA GLN A 430 -19.18 -2.68 14.83
C GLN A 430 -20.00 -3.42 15.88
N HIS A 431 -19.35 -3.97 16.91
CA HIS A 431 -19.98 -4.75 17.97
C HIS A 431 -20.01 -4.04 19.34
N ALA A 432 -19.61 -2.76 19.38
CA ALA A 432 -19.55 -1.98 20.61
C ALA A 432 -20.57 -0.84 20.61
N GLU A 433 -21.21 -0.61 21.77
CA GLU A 433 -22.07 0.55 21.99
C GLU A 433 -21.29 1.78 22.52
N THR A 434 -20.01 1.58 22.86
CA THR A 434 -19.13 2.59 23.46
C THR A 434 -17.83 2.69 22.69
N VAL A 435 -16.95 3.63 23.09
CA VAL A 435 -15.60 3.73 22.52
C VAL A 435 -14.83 2.45 22.74
N VAL A 436 -14.26 1.92 21.64
CA VAL A 436 -13.44 0.71 21.70
C VAL A 436 -12.08 1.05 22.29
N THR A 437 -11.75 0.37 23.37
CA THR A 437 -10.45 0.46 24.05
C THR A 437 -9.83 -0.93 24.12
N LEU A 438 -8.68 -1.13 23.52
CA LEU A 438 -8.02 -2.43 23.42
C LEU A 438 -6.63 -2.36 24.06
N SER A 439 -6.29 -3.38 24.86
CA SER A 439 -4.90 -3.64 25.21
C SER A 439 -4.16 -4.27 24.03
N LEU A 440 -2.83 -4.35 24.12
CA LEU A 440 -2.03 -5.05 23.11
C LEU A 440 -2.43 -6.54 23.00
N ASP A 441 -2.79 -7.17 24.11
CA ASP A 441 -3.23 -8.56 24.12
C ASP A 441 -4.58 -8.74 23.43
N ASP A 442 -5.55 -7.86 23.71
CA ASP A 442 -6.84 -7.86 23.02
C ASP A 442 -6.66 -7.74 21.50
N ILE A 443 -5.73 -6.86 21.06
CA ILE A 443 -5.45 -6.66 19.63
C ILE A 443 -4.90 -7.93 18.99
N VAL A 444 -3.97 -8.62 19.66
CA VAL A 444 -3.39 -9.88 19.19
C VAL A 444 -4.45 -10.98 19.12
N ASP A 445 -5.30 -11.08 20.14
CA ASP A 445 -6.36 -12.10 20.19
C ASP A 445 -7.40 -11.87 19.09
N VAL A 446 -7.88 -10.65 18.92
CA VAL A 446 -8.82 -10.31 17.85
C VAL A 446 -8.21 -10.51 16.47
N ALA A 447 -6.97 -10.07 16.26
CA ALA A 447 -6.24 -10.27 15.00
C ALA A 447 -6.12 -11.75 14.64
N SER A 448 -5.85 -12.59 15.65
CA SER A 448 -5.71 -14.05 15.49
C SER A 448 -7.02 -14.71 15.06
N VAL A 449 -8.17 -14.17 15.45
CA VAL A 449 -9.49 -14.63 14.99
C VAL A 449 -9.81 -14.12 13.59
N LEU A 450 -9.55 -12.83 13.33
CA LEU A 450 -9.93 -12.18 12.07
C LEU A 450 -9.07 -12.62 10.89
N ALA A 451 -7.79 -12.85 11.11
CA ALA A 451 -6.81 -13.10 10.06
C ALA A 451 -5.59 -13.87 10.56
N PRO A 452 -5.74 -15.12 11.03
CA PRO A 452 -4.64 -15.88 11.61
C PRO A 452 -3.42 -16.01 10.69
N GLY A 453 -3.63 -16.03 9.37
CA GLY A 453 -2.56 -16.10 8.36
C GLY A 453 -1.75 -14.82 8.19
N ASP A 454 -2.29 -13.69 8.62
CA ASP A 454 -1.67 -12.36 8.49
C ASP A 454 -1.02 -11.88 9.80
N VAL A 455 -1.23 -12.62 10.90
CA VAL A 455 -0.61 -12.30 12.19
C VAL A 455 0.90 -12.51 12.10
N PRO A 456 1.73 -11.50 12.45
CA PRO A 456 3.18 -11.64 12.43
C PRO A 456 3.69 -12.73 13.39
N LYS A 457 4.90 -13.26 13.14
CA LYS A 457 5.52 -14.27 14.01
C LYS A 457 5.73 -13.79 15.46
N HIS A 458 6.00 -12.51 15.65
CA HIS A 458 6.14 -11.84 16.94
C HIS A 458 5.06 -10.76 17.05
N PRO A 459 3.80 -11.16 17.32
CA PRO A 459 2.68 -10.23 17.14
C PRO A 459 2.71 -9.07 18.13
N ARG A 460 3.12 -9.27 19.38
CA ARG A 460 3.22 -8.21 20.38
C ARG A 460 4.20 -7.11 19.96
N ASP A 461 5.38 -7.48 19.48
CA ASP A 461 6.37 -6.51 19.01
C ASP A 461 5.87 -5.77 17.76
N ALA A 462 5.34 -6.51 16.79
CA ALA A 462 4.87 -5.95 15.53
C ALA A 462 3.69 -4.99 15.72
N PHE A 463 2.66 -5.40 16.48
CA PHE A 463 1.53 -4.51 16.79
C PHE A 463 1.94 -3.36 17.70
N GLY A 464 2.82 -3.57 18.68
CA GLY A 464 3.33 -2.51 19.53
C GLY A 464 4.02 -1.40 18.74
N ASN A 465 4.85 -1.76 17.75
CA ASN A 465 5.52 -0.81 16.87
C ASN A 465 4.50 -0.04 15.98
N VAL A 466 3.55 -0.75 15.38
CA VAL A 466 2.51 -0.13 14.55
C VAL A 466 1.58 0.76 15.38
N LEU A 467 1.27 0.39 16.62
CA LEU A 467 0.48 1.22 17.55
C LEU A 467 1.24 2.50 17.94
N ARG A 468 2.55 2.43 18.15
CA ARG A 468 3.39 3.60 18.39
C ARG A 468 3.30 4.58 17.20
N GLU A 469 3.48 4.08 15.98
CA GLU A 469 3.33 4.87 14.76
C GLU A 469 1.91 5.43 14.59
N ALA A 470 0.88 4.62 14.81
CA ALA A 470 -0.52 5.02 14.69
C ALA A 470 -0.93 6.06 15.75
N SER A 471 -0.39 5.96 16.97
CA SER A 471 -0.60 6.95 18.02
C SER A 471 0.06 8.28 17.69
N TRP A 472 1.29 8.24 17.20
CA TRP A 472 2.02 9.41 16.75
C TRP A 472 1.32 10.09 15.57
N LEU A 473 0.77 9.31 14.63
CA LEU A 473 0.04 9.84 13.47
C LEU A 473 -1.37 10.38 13.84
N GLY A 474 -1.86 10.13 15.06
CA GLY A 474 -3.18 10.56 15.51
C GLY A 474 -4.32 9.65 15.05
N LEU A 475 -4.07 8.39 14.75
CA LEU A 475 -5.11 7.40 14.41
C LEU A 475 -5.69 6.74 15.65
N VAL A 476 -4.90 6.54 16.68
CA VAL A 476 -5.31 6.00 17.98
C VAL A 476 -4.75 6.87 19.11
N SER A 477 -5.45 6.95 20.22
CA SER A 477 -4.97 7.58 21.45
C SER A 477 -4.56 6.52 22.46
N ARG A 478 -3.52 6.81 23.23
CA ARG A 478 -2.99 5.92 24.27
C ARG A 478 -3.42 6.39 25.64
N HIS A 479 -3.92 5.46 26.45
CA HIS A 479 -4.41 5.70 27.81
C HIS A 479 -3.86 4.62 28.75
N THR A 480 -3.93 4.88 30.06
CA THR A 480 -3.61 3.89 31.09
C THR A 480 -4.80 3.74 32.01
N ILE A 481 -5.36 2.51 32.08
CA ILE A 481 -6.47 2.18 32.99
C ILE A 481 -6.00 1.04 33.90
N ASP A 482 -6.12 1.21 35.21
CA ASP A 482 -5.71 0.22 36.22
C ASP A 482 -4.27 -0.32 36.02
N GLY A 483 -3.37 0.53 35.52
CA GLY A 483 -1.98 0.18 35.25
C GLY A 483 -1.77 -0.58 33.94
N VAL A 484 -2.80 -0.84 33.16
CA VAL A 484 -2.74 -1.43 31.82
C VAL A 484 -2.74 -0.35 30.77
N GLU A 485 -1.81 -0.44 29.80
CA GLU A 485 -1.81 0.43 28.64
C GLU A 485 -2.88 -0.03 27.66
N ILE A 486 -3.74 0.89 27.26
CA ILE A 486 -4.82 0.68 26.32
C ILE A 486 -4.78 1.69 25.18
N TYR A 487 -5.32 1.32 24.08
CA TYR A 487 -5.42 2.12 22.86
C TYR A 487 -6.88 2.30 22.48
N ALA A 488 -7.27 3.54 22.18
CA ALA A 488 -8.61 3.87 21.73
C ALA A 488 -8.55 4.44 20.31
N ALA A 489 -9.37 3.90 19.42
CA ALA A 489 -9.44 4.37 18.03
C ALA A 489 -10.33 5.61 17.94
N GLY A 490 -9.81 6.67 17.30
CA GLY A 490 -10.57 7.88 16.98
C GLY A 490 -11.38 7.74 15.69
N SER A 491 -12.26 8.72 15.45
CA SER A 491 -13.06 8.79 14.23
C SER A 491 -12.22 8.81 12.95
N LEU A 492 -10.99 9.35 12.99
CA LEU A 492 -10.04 9.35 11.89
C LEU A 492 -9.66 7.94 11.41
N LEU A 493 -9.54 6.97 12.32
CA LEU A 493 -9.27 5.58 11.97
C LEU A 493 -10.55 4.84 11.61
N LEU A 494 -11.62 5.05 12.37
CA LEU A 494 -12.86 4.27 12.24
C LEU A 494 -13.66 4.65 10.99
N GLU A 495 -13.87 5.96 10.75
CA GLU A 495 -14.68 6.51 9.67
C GLU A 495 -13.85 6.84 8.41
N GLY A 496 -12.53 6.97 8.55
CA GLY A 496 -11.62 7.22 7.45
C GLY A 496 -11.00 8.63 7.43
N VAL A 497 -10.02 8.81 6.55
CA VAL A 497 -9.24 10.06 6.45
C VAL A 497 -10.08 11.26 6.02
N GLU A 498 -11.20 11.03 5.36
CA GLU A 498 -12.14 12.07 4.92
C GLU A 498 -12.78 12.81 6.09
N ARG A 499 -12.84 12.16 7.26
CA ARG A 499 -13.35 12.76 8.50
C ARG A 499 -12.48 13.92 9.00
N ALA A 500 -11.21 13.97 8.60
CA ALA A 500 -10.28 15.01 9.01
C ALA A 500 -10.81 16.43 8.71
N ALA A 501 -11.45 16.64 7.56
CA ALA A 501 -12.02 17.94 7.20
C ALA A 501 -13.06 18.48 8.19
N GLN A 502 -13.69 17.61 8.99
CA GLN A 502 -14.69 17.96 9.98
C GLN A 502 -14.13 18.06 11.42
N LEU A 503 -13.07 17.34 11.71
CA LEU A 503 -12.46 17.26 13.03
C LEU A 503 -11.34 18.26 13.24
N PHE A 504 -10.61 18.60 12.17
CA PHE A 504 -9.53 19.56 12.28
C PHE A 504 -10.06 20.97 12.50
N PRO A 505 -9.38 21.79 13.32
CA PRO A 505 -9.78 23.15 13.55
C PRO A 505 -9.71 23.97 12.24
N ALA A 506 -10.71 24.81 12.03
CA ALA A 506 -10.69 25.74 10.91
C ALA A 506 -9.48 26.69 11.03
N PRO A 507 -8.88 27.12 9.90
CA PRO A 507 -7.82 28.10 9.93
C PRO A 507 -8.28 29.38 10.60
N VAL A 508 -7.41 29.95 11.47
CA VAL A 508 -7.65 31.27 12.07
C VAL A 508 -7.30 32.36 11.08
N ASP A 509 -8.06 33.44 11.11
CA ASP A 509 -7.95 34.60 10.23
C ASP A 509 -7.34 35.83 10.92
N TYR A 510 -6.75 35.63 12.12
CA TYR A 510 -6.12 36.69 12.86
C TYR A 510 -4.82 36.26 13.58
N LEU A 511 -3.95 37.23 13.80
CA LEU A 511 -2.68 37.12 14.50
C LEU A 511 -2.63 38.14 15.66
N ILE A 512 -1.83 37.87 16.66
CA ILE A 512 -1.60 38.77 17.79
C ILE A 512 -0.12 39.14 17.80
N ALA A 513 0.21 40.40 17.51
CA ALA A 513 1.57 40.91 17.56
C ALA A 513 1.94 41.41 18.96
N GLN A 514 3.15 41.10 19.42
CA GLN A 514 3.67 41.52 20.71
C GLN A 514 4.84 42.48 20.53
N ALA A 515 5.15 43.30 21.54
CA ALA A 515 6.19 44.34 21.46
C ALA A 515 7.62 43.76 21.38
N ASP A 516 7.82 42.49 21.70
CA ASP A 516 9.08 41.76 21.65
C ASP A 516 9.38 41.12 20.29
N HIS A 517 8.68 41.55 19.24
CA HIS A 517 8.77 41.02 17.88
C HIS A 517 8.21 39.61 17.71
N THR A 518 7.42 39.13 18.67
CA THR A 518 6.70 37.85 18.49
C THR A 518 5.29 38.04 17.91
N ILE A 519 4.88 37.08 17.09
CA ILE A 519 3.56 36.98 16.48
C ILE A 519 2.94 35.66 16.93
N LEU A 520 1.83 35.74 17.64
CA LEU A 520 1.07 34.57 18.08
C LEU A 520 -0.06 34.28 17.08
N ALA A 521 -0.07 33.07 16.53
CA ALA A 521 -1.21 32.48 15.84
C ALA A 521 -1.94 31.55 16.83
N PRO A 522 -3.16 31.85 17.25
CA PRO A 522 -3.87 31.07 18.27
C PRO A 522 -4.44 29.74 17.74
N GLY A 523 -4.26 29.44 16.47
CA GLY A 523 -4.65 28.22 15.79
C GLY A 523 -3.94 28.06 14.47
N PRO A 524 -4.27 27.02 13.69
CA PRO A 524 -3.67 26.80 12.36
C PRO A 524 -3.98 27.98 11.43
N LEU A 525 -2.99 28.37 10.65
CA LEU A 525 -3.11 29.43 9.66
C LEU A 525 -3.53 28.83 8.29
N ALA A 526 -4.18 29.66 7.47
CA ALA A 526 -4.36 29.31 6.07
C ALA A 526 -2.98 29.13 5.37
N PRO A 527 -2.83 28.17 4.44
CA PRO A 527 -1.53 27.80 3.87
C PRO A 527 -0.75 28.97 3.27
N ASN A 528 -1.45 29.87 2.57
CA ASN A 528 -0.86 31.07 1.97
C ASN A 528 -0.32 32.05 3.02
N VAL A 529 -1.05 32.26 4.12
CA VAL A 529 -0.66 33.12 5.24
C VAL A 529 0.54 32.52 5.98
N GLN A 530 0.47 31.21 6.27
CA GLN A 530 1.58 30.49 6.92
C GLN A 530 2.87 30.56 6.11
N ARG A 531 2.80 30.28 4.80
CA ARG A 531 3.97 30.33 3.90
C ARG A 531 4.57 31.73 3.85
N MET A 532 3.75 32.74 3.72
CA MET A 532 4.20 34.12 3.61
C MET A 532 4.83 34.59 4.93
N LEU A 533 4.24 34.22 6.08
CA LEU A 533 4.80 34.54 7.39
C LEU A 533 6.14 33.82 7.64
N LEU A 534 6.24 32.54 7.30
CA LEU A 534 7.49 31.76 7.43
C LEU A 534 8.61 32.24 6.48
N ALA A 535 8.30 33.01 5.45
CA ALA A 535 9.34 33.61 4.60
C ALA A 535 10.18 34.62 5.37
N PHE A 536 9.59 35.38 6.32
CA PHE A 536 10.25 36.45 7.05
C PHE A 536 10.12 36.36 8.59
N ALA A 537 9.71 35.23 9.12
CA ALA A 537 9.63 34.94 10.55
C ALA A 537 10.13 33.53 10.85
N ASP A 538 10.63 33.29 12.05
CA ASP A 538 11.06 31.99 12.54
C ASP A 538 10.04 31.44 13.56
N THR A 539 9.78 30.13 13.53
CA THR A 539 8.94 29.48 14.53
C THR A 539 9.72 29.37 15.85
N GLU A 540 9.26 30.05 16.89
CA GLU A 540 9.85 29.99 18.23
C GLU A 540 9.25 28.89 19.09
N SER A 541 7.93 28.72 19.01
CA SER A 541 7.18 27.68 19.71
C SER A 541 6.05 27.20 18.83
N ALA A 542 5.93 25.89 18.70
CA ALA A 542 4.90 25.24 17.90
C ALA A 542 3.98 24.40 18.78
N GLY A 543 2.68 24.40 18.46
CA GLY A 543 1.63 23.67 19.14
C GLY A 543 0.27 23.97 18.50
N VAL A 544 -0.81 23.83 19.25
CA VAL A 544 -2.15 24.27 18.80
C VAL A 544 -2.13 25.77 18.50
N ALA A 545 -1.43 26.55 19.33
CA ALA A 545 -1.04 27.93 19.05
C ALA A 545 0.43 28.00 18.72
N THR A 546 0.79 28.74 17.67
CA THR A 546 2.17 28.88 17.18
C THR A 546 2.67 30.29 17.43
N VAL A 547 3.88 30.41 17.98
CA VAL A 547 4.58 31.68 18.16
C VAL A 547 5.66 31.79 17.09
N PHE A 548 5.61 32.86 16.33
CA PHE A 548 6.62 33.25 15.36
C PHE A 548 7.41 34.43 15.89
N ARG A 549 8.73 34.48 15.64
CA ARG A 549 9.61 35.59 15.95
C ARG A 549 10.10 36.25 14.67
N ILE A 550 9.95 37.54 14.60
CA ILE A 550 10.49 38.36 13.52
C ILE A 550 11.79 39.01 14.00
N SER A 551 12.90 38.68 13.37
CA SER A 551 14.24 39.23 13.64
C SER A 551 14.77 39.93 12.41
N PRO A 552 15.82 40.80 12.56
CA PRO A 552 16.50 41.41 11.40
C PRO A 552 16.96 40.35 10.39
N GLU A 553 17.46 39.19 10.87
CA GLU A 553 17.93 38.09 10.04
C GLU A 553 16.77 37.42 9.29
N SER A 554 15.62 37.22 9.94
CA SER A 554 14.48 36.65 9.30
C SER A 554 13.84 37.60 8.27
N ILE A 555 13.82 38.92 8.52
CA ILE A 555 13.37 39.90 7.53
C ILE A 555 14.31 39.91 6.31
N ALA A 556 15.65 39.90 6.54
CA ALA A 556 16.64 39.85 5.46
C ALA A 556 16.43 38.62 4.59
N ARG A 557 16.23 37.47 5.20
CA ARG A 557 15.87 36.20 4.50
C ARG A 557 14.59 36.36 3.68
N GLY A 558 13.57 37.04 4.21
CA GLY A 558 12.32 37.30 3.48
C GLY A 558 12.57 38.13 2.21
N LEU A 559 13.39 39.18 2.34
CA LEU A 559 13.79 40.01 1.21
C LEU A 559 14.62 39.26 0.16
N GLU A 560 15.52 38.37 0.59
CA GLU A 560 16.28 37.47 -0.29
C GLU A 560 15.35 36.49 -1.04
N ARG A 561 14.26 36.08 -0.44
CA ARG A 561 13.23 35.23 -1.07
C ARG A 561 12.25 36.02 -1.95
N GLY A 562 12.45 37.31 -2.11
CA GLY A 562 11.66 38.17 -2.97
C GLY A 562 10.39 38.75 -2.35
N VAL A 563 10.16 38.55 -1.03
CA VAL A 563 9.04 39.18 -0.31
C VAL A 563 9.45 40.60 0.09
N SER A 564 8.78 41.58 -0.49
CA SER A 564 9.10 43.00 -0.20
C SER A 564 8.58 43.46 1.17
N VAL A 565 9.19 44.48 1.76
CA VAL A 565 8.70 45.03 3.04
C VAL A 565 7.25 45.52 2.98
N PRO A 566 6.79 46.18 1.89
CA PRO A 566 5.37 46.51 1.74
C PRO A 566 4.46 45.28 1.81
N GLU A 567 4.83 44.14 1.23
CA GLU A 567 4.05 42.89 1.29
C GLU A 567 4.03 42.31 2.71
N MET A 568 5.20 42.28 3.40
CA MET A 568 5.31 41.87 4.81
C MET A 568 4.36 42.71 5.70
N LYS A 569 4.43 44.04 5.50
CA LYS A 569 3.61 44.98 6.24
C LYS A 569 2.11 44.77 5.95
N THR A 570 1.74 44.62 4.68
CA THR A 570 0.36 44.38 4.27
C THR A 570 -0.21 43.10 4.88
N LEU A 571 0.59 42.00 4.90
CA LEU A 571 0.20 40.77 5.58
C LEU A 571 -0.08 41.03 7.07
N LEU A 572 0.87 41.65 7.76
CA LEU A 572 0.74 41.91 9.20
C LEU A 572 -0.43 42.86 9.50
N GLU A 573 -0.64 43.91 8.73
CA GLU A 573 -1.78 44.83 8.89
C GLU A 573 -3.13 44.16 8.58
N THR A 574 -3.13 43.16 7.71
CA THR A 574 -4.35 42.44 7.35
C THR A 574 -4.80 41.46 8.44
N TYR A 575 -3.82 40.75 9.04
CA TYR A 575 -4.13 39.66 9.96
C TYR A 575 -3.89 40.00 11.44
N VAL A 576 -3.06 40.99 11.78
CA VAL A 576 -2.81 41.36 13.19
C VAL A 576 -3.99 42.15 13.75
N VAL A 577 -4.49 41.68 14.91
CA VAL A 577 -5.53 42.40 15.63
C VAL A 577 -4.96 43.65 16.31
N GLY A 578 -5.43 44.82 15.92
CA GLY A 578 -4.99 46.11 16.43
C GLY A 578 -3.85 46.75 15.64
N GLU A 579 -3.17 47.72 16.24
CA GLU A 579 -2.04 48.40 15.61
C GLU A 579 -0.75 47.59 15.74
N LEU A 580 0.09 47.60 14.70
CA LEU A 580 1.39 46.94 14.76
C LEU A 580 2.29 47.61 15.82
N PRO A 581 3.00 46.86 16.67
CA PRO A 581 3.94 47.40 17.61
C PRO A 581 5.01 48.24 16.90
N GLN A 582 5.28 49.47 17.43
CA GLN A 582 6.26 50.39 16.83
C GLN A 582 7.65 49.76 16.62
N PRO A 583 8.19 48.95 17.58
CA PRO A 583 9.48 48.31 17.36
C PRO A 583 9.54 47.45 16.10
N LEU A 584 8.42 46.72 15.78
CA LEU A 584 8.31 45.89 14.59
C LEU A 584 8.29 46.75 13.30
N VAL A 585 7.52 47.84 13.32
CA VAL A 585 7.48 48.79 12.19
C VAL A 585 8.88 49.39 11.90
N TYR A 586 9.63 49.76 12.95
CA TYR A 586 10.99 50.24 12.78
C TYR A 586 11.93 49.17 12.22
N ALA A 587 11.86 47.94 12.72
CA ALA A 587 12.68 46.84 12.21
C ALA A 587 12.46 46.58 10.71
N LEU A 588 11.22 46.62 10.26
CA LEU A 588 10.88 46.49 8.84
C LEU A 588 11.44 47.66 8.01
N ALA A 589 11.29 48.88 8.50
CA ALA A 589 11.76 50.08 7.79
C ALA A 589 13.32 50.17 7.74
N ASP A 590 13.99 49.65 8.76
CA ASP A 590 15.47 49.58 8.78
C ASP A 590 15.97 48.51 7.80
N ALA A 591 15.30 47.37 7.72
CA ALA A 591 15.65 46.34 6.76
C ALA A 591 15.44 46.83 5.31
N GLU A 592 14.37 47.55 5.02
CA GLU A 592 14.10 48.13 3.69
C GLU A 592 15.23 49.10 3.25
N ARG A 593 15.73 49.91 4.19
CA ARG A 593 16.86 50.84 3.91
C ARG A 593 18.19 50.16 3.68
N ALA A 594 18.43 49.02 4.33
CA ALA A 594 19.64 48.23 4.20
C ALA A 594 19.67 47.32 2.97
N HIS A 595 18.52 46.92 2.48
CA HIS A 595 18.42 45.96 1.39
C HIS A 595 18.53 46.60 0.00
N GLY A 596 19.28 45.95 -0.88
CA GLY A 596 19.32 46.29 -2.31
C GLY A 596 20.36 47.34 -2.69
N VAL A 597 21.29 47.71 -1.76
CA VAL A 597 22.47 48.53 -2.06
C VAL A 597 23.44 47.78 -2.99
N LEU A 598 23.58 46.46 -2.79
CA LEU A 598 24.27 45.55 -3.70
C LEU A 598 23.24 44.67 -4.36
N ARG A 599 23.31 44.52 -5.68
CA ARG A 599 22.40 43.65 -6.46
C ARG A 599 23.21 42.62 -7.21
N VAL A 600 22.85 41.36 -7.03
CA VAL A 600 23.37 40.23 -7.79
C VAL A 600 22.26 39.73 -8.71
N GLY A 601 22.54 39.55 -9.99
CA GLY A 601 21.62 39.05 -10.99
C GLY A 601 22.18 37.80 -11.64
N ALA A 602 21.32 36.84 -11.97
CA ALA A 602 21.66 35.69 -12.78
C ALA A 602 21.75 36.09 -14.26
N ALA A 603 22.80 35.68 -14.94
CA ALA A 603 22.97 35.78 -16.37
C ALA A 603 23.60 34.46 -16.86
N SER A 604 23.11 33.90 -17.98
CA SER A 604 23.69 32.72 -18.58
C SER A 604 24.99 33.02 -19.34
N CYS A 605 25.11 34.23 -19.89
CA CYS A 605 26.32 34.72 -20.56
C CYS A 605 26.37 36.26 -20.57
N PHE A 606 27.52 36.76 -20.90
CA PHE A 606 27.73 38.17 -21.16
C PHE A 606 28.22 38.38 -22.63
N LEU A 607 27.97 39.56 -23.16
CA LEU A 607 28.49 40.03 -24.44
C LEU A 607 29.27 41.30 -24.17
N ARG A 608 30.57 41.31 -24.48
CA ARG A 608 31.46 42.46 -24.34
C ARG A 608 31.86 42.95 -25.71
N CYS A 609 31.81 44.26 -25.94
CA CYS A 609 32.30 44.91 -27.12
C CYS A 609 32.95 46.24 -26.75
N GLU A 610 34.14 46.52 -27.30
CA GLU A 610 34.83 47.79 -27.04
C GLU A 610 34.12 48.99 -27.69
N ASP A 611 33.35 48.70 -28.74
CA ASP A 611 32.54 49.68 -29.45
C ASP A 611 31.06 49.66 -28.94
N PRO A 612 30.61 50.72 -28.24
CA PRO A 612 29.26 50.83 -27.72
C PRO A 612 28.16 50.84 -28.82
N GLU A 613 28.45 51.41 -30.00
CA GLU A 613 27.49 51.45 -31.07
C GLU A 613 27.27 50.07 -31.69
N MET A 614 28.34 49.31 -31.83
CA MET A 614 28.27 47.94 -32.31
C MET A 614 27.50 47.03 -31.30
N LEU A 615 27.70 47.21 -30.00
CA LEU A 615 26.96 46.47 -28.98
C LEU A 615 25.45 46.82 -29.00
N ALA A 616 25.13 48.12 -29.11
CA ALA A 616 23.74 48.55 -29.21
C ALA A 616 23.08 47.99 -30.49
N HIS A 617 23.83 47.98 -31.60
CA HIS A 617 23.33 47.42 -32.88
C HIS A 617 23.13 45.90 -32.76
N ALA A 618 24.04 45.19 -32.13
CA ALA A 618 23.86 43.76 -31.90
C ALA A 618 22.62 43.47 -31.02
N ALA A 619 22.39 44.25 -29.98
CA ALA A 619 21.22 44.06 -29.10
C ALA A 619 19.87 44.33 -29.84
N GLN A 620 19.87 45.21 -30.80
CA GLN A 620 18.70 45.49 -31.67
C GLN A 620 18.53 44.42 -32.75
N ALA A 621 19.61 43.90 -33.28
CA ALA A 621 19.58 42.89 -34.37
C ALA A 621 19.13 41.53 -33.89
N VAL A 622 19.27 41.21 -32.61
CA VAL A 622 18.96 39.90 -32.04
C VAL A 622 18.02 40.01 -30.81
N PRO A 623 16.74 40.43 -31.00
CA PRO A 623 15.78 40.59 -29.88
C PRO A 623 15.56 39.29 -29.11
N SER A 624 15.64 38.13 -29.78
CA SER A 624 15.49 36.81 -29.16
C SER A 624 16.63 36.42 -28.19
N ALA A 625 17.73 37.16 -28.19
CA ALA A 625 18.82 36.97 -27.25
C ALA A 625 18.57 37.65 -25.88
N GLU A 626 17.49 38.44 -25.74
CA GLU A 626 17.13 39.15 -24.49
C GLU A 626 18.29 39.93 -23.90
N LEU A 627 19.10 40.58 -24.77
CA LEU A 627 20.29 41.33 -24.35
C LEU A 627 19.92 42.55 -23.52
N ARG A 628 20.38 42.58 -22.25
CA ARG A 628 20.21 43.71 -21.35
C ARG A 628 21.58 44.40 -21.15
N LEU A 629 21.71 45.65 -21.60
CA LEU A 629 22.91 46.42 -21.36
C LEU A 629 23.07 46.76 -19.86
N LEU A 630 24.21 46.42 -19.29
CA LEU A 630 24.62 46.79 -17.94
C LEU A 630 25.56 48.01 -17.95
N ALA A 631 26.34 48.14 -19.01
CA ALA A 631 27.26 49.26 -19.26
C ALA A 631 27.30 49.53 -20.79
N PRO A 632 27.80 50.64 -21.28
CA PRO A 632 27.90 50.91 -22.70
C PRO A 632 28.63 49.84 -23.53
N THR A 633 29.54 49.08 -22.87
CA THR A 633 30.40 48.06 -23.49
C THR A 633 30.10 46.64 -23.06
N VAL A 634 29.09 46.43 -22.19
CA VAL A 634 28.75 45.11 -21.64
C VAL A 634 27.21 44.90 -21.60
N ALA A 635 26.78 43.83 -22.15
CA ALA A 635 25.40 43.32 -22.02
C ALA A 635 25.42 41.93 -21.41
N ILE A 636 24.31 41.53 -20.76
CA ILE A 636 24.05 40.18 -20.26
C ILE A 636 22.86 39.59 -20.97
N SER A 637 22.82 38.24 -21.01
CA SER A 637 21.70 37.48 -21.59
C SER A 637 21.33 36.29 -20.69
N THR A 638 20.04 35.91 -20.71
CA THR A 638 19.52 34.70 -20.09
C THR A 638 19.65 33.46 -21.01
N VAL A 639 20.00 33.65 -22.26
CA VAL A 639 20.20 32.60 -23.25
C VAL A 639 21.57 31.95 -23.09
N ALA A 640 21.63 30.63 -23.38
CA ALA A 640 22.89 29.89 -23.30
C ALA A 640 23.96 30.47 -24.26
N PRO A 641 25.26 30.43 -23.87
CA PRO A 641 26.36 31.04 -24.65
C PRO A 641 26.41 30.55 -26.11
N THR A 642 26.20 29.26 -26.35
CA THR A 642 26.17 28.65 -27.69
C THR A 642 25.05 29.22 -28.53
N MET A 643 23.86 29.37 -27.97
CA MET A 643 22.71 29.91 -28.64
C MET A 643 22.89 31.41 -28.99
N LEU A 644 23.49 32.18 -28.06
CA LEU A 644 23.79 33.57 -28.32
C LEU A 644 24.81 33.73 -29.45
N LEU A 645 25.84 32.88 -29.53
CA LEU A 645 26.80 32.86 -30.63
C LEU A 645 26.14 32.60 -31.97
N ASP A 646 25.20 31.62 -32.03
CA ASP A 646 24.51 31.28 -33.26
C ASP A 646 23.53 32.40 -33.69
N LEU A 647 22.84 33.01 -32.76
CA LEU A 647 21.96 34.16 -33.05
C LEU A 647 22.73 35.35 -33.61
N LEU A 648 23.88 35.67 -33.01
CA LEU A 648 24.77 36.78 -33.47
C LEU A 648 25.37 36.46 -34.87
N ARG A 649 25.82 35.21 -35.11
CA ARG A 649 26.34 34.78 -36.39
C ARG A 649 25.25 34.86 -37.50
N ASN A 650 24.03 34.42 -37.19
CA ASN A 650 22.90 34.52 -38.09
C ASN A 650 22.51 35.96 -38.42
N ALA A 651 22.76 36.89 -37.53
CA ALA A 651 22.59 38.34 -37.72
C ALA A 651 23.78 39.02 -38.41
N GLY A 652 24.81 38.26 -38.83
CA GLY A 652 25.95 38.77 -39.59
C GLY A 652 27.12 39.27 -38.73
N PHE A 653 27.13 39.03 -37.45
CA PHE A 653 28.26 39.34 -36.58
C PHE A 653 29.25 38.17 -36.52
N SER A 654 30.50 38.43 -36.11
CA SER A 654 31.53 37.39 -35.92
C SER A 654 31.97 37.34 -34.43
N PRO A 655 31.12 36.81 -33.55
CA PRO A 655 31.42 36.74 -32.13
C PRO A 655 32.45 35.64 -31.88
N ALA A 656 33.36 35.88 -30.95
CA ALA A 656 34.25 34.88 -30.34
C ALA A 656 33.76 34.57 -28.93
N ALA A 657 33.80 33.29 -28.53
CA ALA A 657 33.54 32.92 -27.14
C ALA A 657 34.77 33.15 -26.30
N GLU A 658 34.64 33.75 -25.09
CA GLU A 658 35.75 33.95 -24.17
C GLU A 658 35.44 33.30 -22.80
N SER A 659 36.48 32.84 -22.10
CA SER A 659 36.43 32.37 -20.73
C SER A 659 36.40 33.57 -19.76
N LEU A 660 36.17 33.31 -18.45
CA LEU A 660 36.24 34.33 -17.38
C LEU A 660 37.62 35.02 -17.30
N ASP A 661 38.66 34.35 -17.79
CA ASP A 661 40.05 34.87 -17.82
C ASP A 661 40.37 35.62 -19.11
N GLY A 662 39.38 35.75 -20.02
CA GLY A 662 39.52 36.48 -21.29
C GLY A 662 40.18 35.70 -22.43
N GLU A 663 40.38 34.37 -22.28
CA GLU A 663 40.91 33.53 -23.35
C GLU A 663 39.77 33.07 -24.29
N VAL A 664 40.07 32.95 -25.60
CA VAL A 664 39.11 32.46 -26.57
C VAL A 664 38.88 30.97 -26.41
N VAL A 665 37.64 30.57 -26.22
CA VAL A 665 37.22 29.17 -25.95
C VAL A 665 36.39 28.63 -27.09
N ASP A 666 36.64 27.40 -27.53
CA ASP A 666 35.79 26.71 -28.50
C ASP A 666 34.59 26.03 -27.82
N LEU A 667 33.42 26.65 -27.97
CA LEU A 667 32.13 26.11 -27.46
C LEU A 667 31.43 25.19 -28.46
N SER A 668 32.09 24.87 -29.62
CA SER A 668 31.47 24.00 -30.64
C SER A 668 31.49 22.51 -30.29
N VAL A 669 32.32 22.12 -29.32
CA VAL A 669 32.39 20.74 -28.83
C VAL A 669 31.22 20.45 -27.90
N ARG A 670 30.06 20.10 -28.43
CA ARG A 670 28.94 19.55 -27.65
C ARG A 670 29.28 18.11 -27.23
N ARG A 671 29.64 17.91 -25.97
CA ARG A 671 29.47 16.60 -25.35
C ARG A 671 27.99 16.39 -25.10
N PHE A 672 27.38 15.49 -25.88
CA PHE A 672 26.05 14.96 -25.58
C PHE A 672 26.21 13.97 -24.44
N GLU A 673 26.02 14.42 -23.19
CA GLU A 673 25.74 13.53 -22.09
C GLU A 673 24.24 13.21 -22.15
N ILE A 674 23.93 11.92 -22.40
CA ILE A 674 22.58 11.39 -22.19
C ILE A 674 22.39 11.46 -20.69
N SER A 675 21.72 12.50 -20.21
CA SER A 675 21.15 12.48 -18.87
C SER A 675 20.06 11.41 -18.92
N ASP A 676 20.35 10.25 -18.32
CA ASP A 676 19.37 9.20 -18.11
C ASP A 676 18.20 9.76 -17.29
N ARG A 677 17.18 10.31 -17.97
CA ARG A 677 15.89 10.65 -17.38
C ARG A 677 15.13 9.42 -16.88
N HIS A 678 15.78 8.25 -16.81
CA HIS A 678 15.15 6.96 -16.51
C HIS A 678 15.63 6.29 -15.24
N THR A 679 16.30 7.01 -14.35
CA THR A 679 16.60 6.49 -13.01
C THR A 679 15.77 7.10 -11.88
N ALA A 680 14.73 7.86 -12.16
CA ALA A 680 13.58 7.74 -11.30
C ALA A 680 13.09 6.29 -11.50
N ARG A 681 13.56 5.36 -10.65
CA ARG A 681 12.80 4.13 -10.41
C ARG A 681 11.38 4.62 -10.21
N PRO A 682 10.39 4.28 -11.08
CA PRO A 682 9.04 4.63 -10.74
C PRO A 682 8.88 4.01 -9.36
N ALA A 683 8.70 4.82 -8.35
CA ALA A 683 8.13 4.40 -7.09
C ALA A 683 6.97 3.56 -7.56
N GLY A 684 7.13 2.20 -7.44
CA GLY A 684 6.32 1.30 -8.27
C GLY A 684 4.94 1.84 -8.21
N GLN A 685 4.26 2.01 -9.33
CA GLN A 685 2.96 2.63 -9.41
C GLN A 685 2.05 1.98 -8.36
N PHE A 686 2.28 2.34 -7.13
CA PHE A 686 1.32 2.26 -6.09
C PHE A 686 0.36 3.41 -6.39
N SER A 687 -0.58 3.16 -7.29
CA SER A 687 -1.89 3.72 -7.06
C SER A 687 -2.14 3.44 -5.60
N PRO A 688 -2.29 4.47 -4.75
CA PRO A 688 -2.60 4.22 -3.36
C PRO A 688 -3.71 3.21 -3.40
N PRO A 689 -3.58 2.06 -2.76
CA PRO A 689 -4.68 1.15 -2.75
C PRO A 689 -5.86 1.97 -2.26
N ALA A 690 -7.03 1.85 -2.90
CA ALA A 690 -8.29 2.30 -2.32
C ALA A 690 -8.46 1.46 -1.06
N ILE A 691 -8.04 1.99 0.09
CA ILE A 691 -7.54 1.19 1.16
C ILE A 691 -8.19 1.57 2.41
N ILE A 692 -8.69 0.60 2.98
CA ILE A 692 -8.63 0.52 4.44
C ILE A 692 -8.91 -0.93 4.90
N ASP A 693 -9.04 -1.92 4.00
CA ASP A 693 -9.13 -3.32 4.37
C ASP A 693 -8.11 -4.15 3.59
N GLY A 694 -7.43 -5.10 4.24
CA GLY A 694 -6.51 -6.06 3.62
C GLY A 694 -7.20 -7.06 2.66
N GLN A 695 -8.51 -7.00 2.57
CA GLN A 695 -9.32 -7.30 1.40
C GLN A 695 -9.31 -6.05 0.53
N HIS A 696 -9.27 -6.18 -0.78
CA HIS A 696 -9.63 -5.08 -1.67
C HIS A 696 -10.93 -4.49 -1.12
N ALA A 697 -10.95 -3.18 -0.85
CA ALA A 697 -12.21 -2.53 -0.49
C ALA A 697 -13.24 -2.96 -1.53
N PRO A 698 -14.45 -3.36 -1.11
CA PRO A 698 -15.46 -3.78 -2.06
C PRO A 698 -15.57 -2.72 -3.15
N LEU A 699 -15.59 -3.16 -4.40
CA LEU A 699 -15.69 -2.25 -5.54
C LEU A 699 -16.89 -1.33 -5.36
N ASP A 700 -16.79 -0.11 -5.92
CA ASP A 700 -17.91 0.81 -5.97
C ASP A 700 -19.20 0.08 -6.43
N PRO A 701 -20.29 0.13 -5.66
CA PRO A 701 -21.55 -0.51 -6.01
C PRO A 701 -22.05 -0.20 -7.42
N ALA A 702 -21.79 1.01 -7.93
CA ALA A 702 -22.12 1.38 -9.30
C ALA A 702 -21.30 0.61 -10.33
N MET A 703 -20.02 0.37 -10.05
CA MET A 703 -19.13 -0.44 -10.88
C MET A 703 -19.54 -1.91 -10.84
N VAL A 704 -19.80 -2.45 -9.64
CA VAL A 704 -20.31 -3.83 -9.48
C VAL A 704 -21.58 -4.03 -10.27
N ASP A 705 -22.54 -3.11 -10.17
CA ASP A 705 -23.81 -3.15 -10.90
C ASP A 705 -23.59 -3.11 -12.43
N ALA A 706 -22.64 -2.30 -12.90
CA ALA A 706 -22.29 -2.26 -14.32
C ALA A 706 -21.71 -3.59 -14.84
N VAL A 707 -20.83 -4.21 -14.06
CA VAL A 707 -20.23 -5.53 -14.39
C VAL A 707 -21.30 -6.61 -14.40
N VAL A 708 -22.13 -6.68 -13.34
CA VAL A 708 -23.18 -7.71 -13.22
C VAL A 708 -24.23 -7.57 -14.32
N ARG A 709 -24.61 -6.35 -14.71
CA ARG A 709 -25.49 -6.15 -15.87
C ARG A 709 -24.86 -6.63 -17.16
N ARG A 710 -23.58 -6.38 -17.35
CA ARG A 710 -22.85 -6.79 -18.56
C ARG A 710 -22.75 -8.31 -18.66
N ILE A 711 -22.48 -9.02 -17.54
CA ILE A 711 -22.48 -10.48 -17.50
C ILE A 711 -23.85 -11.01 -17.94
N GLY A 712 -24.97 -10.43 -17.47
CA GLY A 712 -26.32 -10.86 -17.82
C GLY A 712 -26.77 -10.51 -19.25
N VAL A 713 -26.13 -9.52 -19.90
CA VAL A 713 -26.47 -9.11 -21.28
C VAL A 713 -25.71 -9.96 -22.31
N GLU A 714 -24.48 -10.38 -22.00
CA GLU A 714 -23.63 -11.10 -22.95
C GLU A 714 -23.79 -12.64 -22.91
N ASP A 715 -24.58 -13.20 -21.96
CA ASP A 715 -25.05 -14.59 -22.01
C ASP A 715 -26.12 -14.84 -23.10
N THR A 716 -26.64 -13.82 -23.78
CA THR A 716 -27.27 -13.98 -25.10
C THR A 716 -26.12 -14.08 -26.13
N PRO A 717 -26.16 -15.12 -27.02
CA PRO A 717 -24.97 -15.52 -27.78
C PRO A 717 -24.63 -14.56 -28.92
N GLN A 718 -24.04 -13.42 -28.59
CA GLN A 718 -23.35 -12.60 -29.59
C GLN A 718 -21.94 -13.11 -29.93
N TRP A 719 -21.31 -13.88 -29.00
CA TRP A 719 -19.94 -14.39 -29.16
C TRP A 719 -19.89 -15.83 -28.64
N GLN A 720 -19.33 -16.72 -29.42
CA GLN A 720 -19.13 -18.11 -29.01
C GLN A 720 -17.62 -18.42 -28.94
N ALA A 721 -17.25 -19.18 -27.90
CA ALA A 721 -15.90 -19.70 -27.78
C ALA A 721 -15.63 -20.75 -28.85
N VAL A 722 -14.48 -20.71 -29.47
CA VAL A 722 -14.05 -21.75 -30.40
C VAL A 722 -13.36 -22.84 -29.61
N CYS A 723 -13.91 -24.05 -29.68
CA CYS A 723 -13.42 -25.23 -28.97
C CYS A 723 -12.90 -26.27 -29.94
N ASP A 724 -12.01 -27.16 -29.47
CA ASP A 724 -11.59 -28.35 -30.18
C ASP A 724 -12.67 -29.43 -30.20
N ALA A 725 -12.36 -30.59 -30.80
CA ALA A 725 -13.28 -31.72 -30.90
C ALA A 725 -13.66 -32.33 -29.52
N GLU A 726 -12.91 -32.02 -28.47
CA GLU A 726 -13.08 -32.49 -27.10
C GLU A 726 -13.83 -31.46 -26.23
N GLY A 727 -14.18 -30.29 -26.80
CA GLY A 727 -14.92 -29.23 -26.12
C GLY A 727 -14.05 -28.30 -25.28
N GLN A 728 -12.71 -28.35 -25.43
CA GLN A 728 -11.82 -27.43 -24.78
C GLN A 728 -11.60 -26.17 -25.64
N GLN A 729 -11.60 -25.01 -25.02
CA GLN A 729 -11.39 -23.74 -25.72
C GLN A 729 -9.97 -23.69 -26.31
N LEU A 730 -9.87 -23.36 -27.59
CA LEU A 730 -8.59 -23.21 -28.28
C LEU A 730 -7.73 -22.10 -27.67
N SER A 731 -6.46 -22.41 -27.43
CA SER A 731 -5.52 -21.49 -26.80
C SER A 731 -4.13 -21.57 -27.46
N GLY A 732 -3.28 -20.59 -27.19
CA GLY A 732 -1.91 -20.60 -27.70
C GLY A 732 -1.85 -20.71 -29.24
N ARG A 733 -1.11 -21.71 -29.77
CA ARG A 733 -0.92 -21.89 -31.20
C ARG A 733 -2.13 -22.45 -31.95
N ASP A 734 -3.06 -23.06 -31.25
CA ASP A 734 -4.26 -23.68 -31.83
C ASP A 734 -5.24 -22.65 -32.39
N VAL A 735 -5.15 -21.40 -31.92
CA VAL A 735 -5.95 -20.28 -32.44
C VAL A 735 -5.53 -19.79 -33.81
N ILE A 736 -4.40 -20.24 -34.35
CA ILE A 736 -3.86 -19.77 -35.64
C ILE A 736 -4.87 -20.01 -36.78
N THR A 737 -5.48 -21.18 -36.80
CA THR A 737 -6.44 -21.56 -37.84
C THR A 737 -7.69 -20.68 -37.77
N VAL A 738 -8.16 -20.38 -36.55
CA VAL A 738 -9.33 -19.53 -36.29
C VAL A 738 -9.06 -18.09 -36.75
N VAL A 739 -7.87 -17.55 -36.40
CA VAL A 739 -7.48 -16.20 -36.77
C VAL A 739 -7.32 -16.07 -38.30
N ALA A 740 -6.78 -17.09 -38.96
CA ALA A 740 -6.65 -17.11 -40.41
C ALA A 740 -8.03 -17.12 -41.09
N ALA A 741 -8.97 -17.96 -40.64
CA ALA A 741 -10.33 -18.03 -41.14
C ALA A 741 -11.08 -16.70 -40.89
N ALA A 742 -11.00 -16.14 -39.67
CA ALA A 742 -11.63 -14.88 -39.33
C ALA A 742 -11.06 -13.71 -40.15
N SER A 743 -9.76 -13.68 -40.37
CA SER A 743 -9.08 -12.70 -41.23
C SER A 743 -9.56 -12.76 -42.68
N GLN A 744 -9.71 -13.97 -43.23
CA GLN A 744 -10.17 -14.18 -44.57
C GLN A 744 -11.64 -13.81 -44.76
N ALA A 745 -12.46 -14.14 -43.78
CA ALA A 745 -13.89 -13.81 -43.75
C ALA A 745 -14.17 -12.35 -43.33
N LYS A 746 -13.17 -11.59 -42.88
CA LYS A 746 -13.29 -10.24 -42.31
C LYS A 746 -14.24 -10.19 -41.12
N VAL A 747 -14.24 -11.23 -40.31
CA VAL A 747 -15.05 -11.34 -39.09
C VAL A 747 -14.25 -10.85 -37.89
N PRO A 748 -14.81 -9.99 -37.00
CA PRO A 748 -14.13 -9.57 -35.79
C PRO A 748 -13.93 -10.75 -34.84
N VAL A 749 -12.87 -10.69 -34.03
CA VAL A 749 -12.59 -11.71 -33.03
C VAL A 749 -12.42 -11.06 -31.65
N ARG A 750 -12.83 -11.75 -30.61
CA ARG A 750 -12.46 -11.43 -29.23
C ARG A 750 -11.37 -12.38 -28.77
N VAL A 751 -10.28 -11.84 -28.26
CA VAL A 751 -9.11 -12.60 -27.84
C VAL A 751 -8.93 -12.46 -26.36
N GLU A 752 -8.98 -13.57 -25.65
CA GLU A 752 -8.63 -13.63 -24.22
C GLU A 752 -7.13 -13.94 -24.12
N PHE A 753 -6.39 -13.13 -23.40
CA PHE A 753 -4.93 -13.32 -23.29
C PHE A 753 -4.40 -12.93 -21.90
N GLU A 754 -3.29 -13.56 -21.53
CA GLU A 754 -2.60 -13.26 -20.28
C GLU A 754 -1.77 -12.00 -20.40
N HIS A 755 -2.03 -11.01 -19.55
CA HIS A 755 -1.22 -9.80 -19.50
C HIS A 755 0.12 -10.07 -18.80
N SER A 756 1.20 -9.36 -19.21
CA SER A 756 2.57 -9.52 -18.66
C SER A 756 2.68 -9.24 -17.16
N ARG A 757 1.70 -8.58 -16.56
CA ARG A 757 1.60 -8.27 -15.12
C ARG A 757 0.63 -9.16 -14.35
N GLY A 758 0.18 -10.26 -14.96
CA GLY A 758 -0.83 -11.16 -14.43
C GLY A 758 -2.26 -10.68 -14.70
N GLY A 759 -3.19 -11.64 -14.89
CA GLY A 759 -4.60 -11.40 -15.20
C GLY A 759 -4.94 -11.62 -16.68
N LEU A 760 -6.18 -12.04 -16.90
CA LEU A 760 -6.77 -12.24 -18.22
C LEU A 760 -7.30 -10.89 -18.72
N GLN A 761 -6.94 -10.54 -19.97
CA GLN A 761 -7.54 -9.41 -20.68
C GLN A 761 -8.29 -9.90 -21.90
N VAL A 762 -9.38 -9.21 -22.23
CA VAL A 762 -10.15 -9.45 -23.43
C VAL A 762 -9.92 -8.27 -24.38
N LEU A 763 -9.55 -8.58 -25.61
CA LEU A 763 -9.32 -7.60 -26.65
C LEU A 763 -10.20 -7.93 -27.85
N GLN A 764 -11.10 -7.03 -28.21
CA GLN A 764 -11.84 -7.15 -29.47
C GLN A 764 -10.99 -6.57 -30.61
N LEU A 765 -10.80 -7.35 -31.67
CA LEU A 765 -10.12 -6.95 -32.89
C LEU A 765 -11.09 -7.01 -34.06
N ASP A 766 -11.37 -5.88 -34.67
CA ASP A 766 -12.24 -5.79 -35.84
C ASP A 766 -11.54 -6.30 -37.10
N THR A 767 -10.22 -6.24 -37.11
CA THR A 767 -9.37 -6.94 -38.11
C THR A 767 -8.24 -7.66 -37.40
N CYS A 768 -7.95 -8.88 -37.82
CA CYS A 768 -6.90 -9.68 -37.20
C CYS A 768 -6.04 -10.39 -38.22
N ARG A 769 -4.76 -10.58 -37.89
CA ARG A 769 -3.81 -11.40 -38.68
C ARG A 769 -2.66 -11.85 -37.76
N ILE A 770 -1.96 -12.87 -38.21
CA ILE A 770 -0.77 -13.37 -37.51
C ILE A 770 0.47 -12.85 -38.19
N LEU A 771 1.35 -12.19 -37.43
CA LEU A 771 2.66 -11.73 -37.92
C LEU A 771 3.72 -12.06 -36.86
N SER A 772 4.76 -12.78 -37.29
CA SER A 772 5.94 -13.11 -36.49
C SER A 772 5.60 -13.68 -35.10
N GLY A 773 4.69 -14.67 -35.05
CA GLY A 773 4.30 -15.34 -33.81
C GLY A 773 3.41 -14.50 -32.86
N ALA A 774 2.87 -13.40 -33.36
CA ALA A 774 1.93 -12.58 -32.64
C ALA A 774 0.65 -12.35 -33.45
N LEU A 775 -0.48 -12.31 -32.74
CA LEU A 775 -1.75 -11.86 -33.26
C LEU A 775 -1.74 -10.33 -33.29
N THR A 776 -1.95 -9.75 -34.45
CA THR A 776 -1.97 -8.31 -34.68
C THR A 776 -3.32 -7.92 -35.31
N GLY A 777 -3.83 -6.76 -34.96
CA GLY A 777 -5.09 -6.29 -35.49
C GLY A 777 -5.38 -4.87 -35.08
N VAL A 778 -6.56 -4.38 -35.45
CA VAL A 778 -7.05 -3.05 -35.07
C VAL A 778 -8.26 -3.24 -34.16
N ASP A 779 -8.25 -2.55 -33.03
CA ASP A 779 -9.37 -2.60 -32.09
C ASP A 779 -10.55 -1.73 -32.53
N SER A 780 -11.66 -1.79 -31.79
CA SER A 780 -12.88 -0.99 -32.07
C SER A 780 -12.67 0.54 -32.00
N GLN A 781 -11.51 1.01 -31.51
CA GLN A 781 -11.13 2.41 -31.48
C GLN A 781 -10.18 2.81 -32.61
N GLY A 782 -9.90 1.87 -33.54
CA GLY A 782 -8.97 2.07 -34.65
C GLY A 782 -7.49 2.01 -34.27
N LEU A 783 -7.14 1.55 -33.04
CA LEU A 783 -5.77 1.47 -32.58
C LEU A 783 -5.14 0.11 -32.92
N PRO A 784 -3.89 0.09 -33.41
CA PRO A 784 -3.19 -1.17 -33.67
C PRO A 784 -2.84 -1.88 -32.36
N ARG A 785 -3.17 -3.17 -32.28
CA ARG A 785 -2.90 -4.03 -31.13
C ARG A 785 -2.04 -5.23 -31.54
N ARG A 786 -1.26 -5.70 -30.58
CA ARG A 786 -0.41 -6.88 -30.77
C ARG A 786 -0.40 -7.74 -29.50
N VAL A 787 -0.72 -9.04 -29.65
CA VAL A 787 -0.74 -10.03 -28.56
C VAL A 787 0.12 -11.22 -28.99
N SER A 788 1.05 -11.67 -28.14
CA SER A 788 1.81 -12.90 -28.40
C SER A 788 0.87 -14.10 -28.40
N ILE A 789 0.99 -14.98 -29.40
CA ILE A 789 0.15 -16.17 -29.53
C ILE A 789 0.27 -17.07 -28.27
N ASP A 790 1.46 -17.19 -27.71
CA ASP A 790 1.69 -18.04 -26.53
C ASP A 790 0.97 -17.53 -25.26
N ARG A 791 0.44 -16.30 -25.30
CA ARG A 791 -0.35 -15.70 -24.21
C ARG A 791 -1.85 -15.78 -24.45
N VAL A 792 -2.29 -16.24 -25.60
CA VAL A 792 -3.73 -16.36 -25.91
C VAL A 792 -4.31 -17.52 -25.11
N ALA A 793 -5.24 -17.19 -24.23
CA ALA A 793 -5.93 -18.15 -23.37
C ALA A 793 -7.25 -18.63 -23.99
N GLY A 794 -7.82 -17.85 -24.94
CA GLY A 794 -9.05 -18.22 -25.63
C GLY A 794 -9.34 -17.27 -26.78
N ILE A 795 -10.19 -17.72 -27.71
CA ILE A 795 -10.69 -16.93 -28.83
C ILE A 795 -12.19 -17.14 -28.97
N LEU A 796 -12.90 -16.03 -29.19
CA LEU A 796 -14.34 -16.03 -29.43
C LEU A 796 -14.64 -15.40 -30.78
N VAL A 797 -15.62 -15.93 -31.45
CA VAL A 797 -16.14 -15.41 -32.73
C VAL A 797 -17.64 -15.10 -32.60
N PRO A 798 -18.19 -14.18 -33.40
CA PRO A 798 -19.63 -13.94 -33.38
C PRO A 798 -20.43 -15.23 -33.62
N ALA A 799 -21.49 -15.44 -32.83
CA ALA A 799 -22.30 -16.67 -32.89
C ALA A 799 -23.04 -16.85 -34.21
N ASP A 800 -23.23 -15.75 -34.93
CA ASP A 800 -23.86 -15.72 -36.28
C ASP A 800 -22.85 -15.84 -37.42
N SER A 801 -21.56 -16.08 -37.11
CA SER A 801 -20.52 -16.22 -38.11
C SER A 801 -20.54 -17.62 -38.73
N ASP A 802 -20.59 -17.72 -40.08
CA ASP A 802 -20.46 -18.97 -40.85
C ASP A 802 -19.02 -19.54 -40.89
N LEU A 803 -18.19 -19.22 -39.89
CA LEU A 803 -16.84 -19.73 -39.82
C LEU A 803 -16.85 -21.23 -39.51
N LYS A 804 -16.35 -22.02 -40.47
CA LYS A 804 -16.10 -23.49 -40.30
C LYS A 804 -14.63 -23.66 -39.96
N PHE A 805 -14.36 -24.31 -38.84
CA PHE A 805 -13.03 -24.60 -38.34
C PHE A 805 -12.68 -26.08 -38.52
#